data_3114d6544978931db836b0c27b10d23b
#
_entry.id   3114d6544978931db836b0c27b10d23b
#
_cell.length_a   1.000
_cell.length_b   1.000
_cell.length_c   1.000
_cell.angle_alpha   90.00
_cell.angle_beta   90.00
_cell.angle_gamma   90.00
#
_symmetry.space_group_name_H-M   'P 1'
#
loop_
_entity.id
_entity.type
_entity.pdbx_description
1 polymer ?
#
loop_
_entity_poly.entity_id
_entity_poly.type
_entity_poly.pdbx_seq_one_letter_code
_entity_poly.pdbx_strand_id
1 'polypeptide(L)'
;MINSKSDPKRRFTARALPLALAMASTPMLSGVPLTAMAQLEEVLVTANRRTETDIQTTAVSVSAITSNDISQLTPRDLGDIASLVPNFSAAKPAGFNAASFAMRGVGQTSIIVYQDPQVGVTIDDFVIPHIQSQLLEMFDIDQIEVLRGPQGTLFGKNTTGGVVNVKTKRPILGENSLELQGKVENFGRFETRVAGNIAVTDTLALRASGLYMESDGYWRNNAEYGPVTAFDPTHPALGTTGRGDGSKLGGDDSISARFKALWEPTPNFTAVAQYEIIRDNGDSPPVANGTPPGAPLVFNFLGLTSDPGGDQVKKAGITNRDDLLLNMSDGHQVDIDGYYLNMDWQLDNYTLSSVTGLRKQESQLPSTYTGEVGPGGSLFDANRVDDRETFQQELRLASNLDGPFNYVVGGFYQEDDTTFCVVQVLGFLDLLGLGTQFFGDPTWWDNNPQILCNEQEAENWAVFVDGSYDLDDKWTVSAGFRYTNEKKSWTGRNQVFFQQLTGGFDPNLTWRNFNSPLDAADFNRYSDGVFSDDETWKEPTWRVTVSHTFSDDLFAYFNYSRGFKSGAYNDQTGTSGSPITAASAAPTDPEIADSLELGFKGEFLDRRLRLNMATFYVEYSDAQRDLVAVFDNPFGGSFQETRFFNAADLTSYGLELEMTAALTDNFTLRGNLGYLNSEYDEFLADTNFDGEINVDLSDEDVNRAPEWQWSLDAIYNHNFLNGDLTWVAGLTYEDEAIFVYSNVAPEYHGMTDDRTLVNASVTYNSADERFFARLYGRNLTDEEYRVGELPVADLWTMTYYGQPRSYGLEVGMKFGGN
;
A
#
# COMPACT_ATOMS: atom_id res chain seq x y z
N MET A 1 24.62 -39.04 -12.56
CA MET A 1 25.12 -39.56 -11.28
C MET A 1 26.08 -38.56 -10.72
N ILE A 2 25.78 -38.13 -9.62
CA ILE A 2 26.41 -37.40 -8.50
C ILE A 2 25.69 -36.09 -8.24
N ASN A 3 24.76 -36.21 -7.29
CA ASN A 3 24.16 -35.12 -6.52
C ASN A 3 25.21 -34.39 -5.69
N SER A 4 25.14 -33.08 -5.68
CA SER A 4 25.55 -32.29 -4.52
C SER A 4 24.55 -31.15 -4.33
N LYS A 5 23.51 -31.41 -3.54
CA LYS A 5 22.70 -30.33 -2.90
C LYS A 5 23.64 -29.68 -1.90
N SER A 6 24.00 -28.44 -2.13
CA SER A 6 24.63 -27.57 -1.14
C SER A 6 23.54 -26.84 -0.40
N ASP A 7 23.27 -27.30 0.82
CA ASP A 7 22.40 -26.66 1.82
C ASP A 7 23.12 -25.40 2.36
N PRO A 8 22.65 -24.18 2.14
CA PRO A 8 23.17 -22.98 2.78
C PRO A 8 22.49 -22.75 4.12
N LYS A 9 22.84 -23.54 5.14
CA LYS A 9 22.58 -23.12 6.53
C LYS A 9 23.39 -21.87 6.81
N ARG A 10 22.86 -20.69 6.50
CA ARG A 10 23.40 -19.42 6.96
C ARG A 10 23.27 -19.33 8.48
N ARG A 11 24.41 -19.26 9.11
CA ARG A 11 24.56 -19.06 10.55
C ARG A 11 24.11 -17.66 10.91
N PHE A 12 23.12 -17.56 11.78
CA PHE A 12 22.81 -16.37 12.56
C PHE A 12 24.12 -15.76 13.09
N THR A 13 24.56 -14.67 12.53
CA THR A 13 25.64 -13.87 13.11
C THR A 13 25.02 -12.88 14.06
N ALA A 14 24.89 -13.29 15.31
CA ALA A 14 24.48 -12.45 16.43
C ALA A 14 25.48 -11.29 16.64
N ARG A 15 25.43 -10.26 15.79
CA ARG A 15 26.18 -9.01 16.00
C ARG A 15 25.39 -7.88 16.62
N ALA A 16 24.06 -8.00 16.70
CA ALA A 16 23.18 -6.98 17.30
C ALA A 16 22.81 -7.21 18.78
N LEU A 17 23.15 -8.36 19.38
CA LEU A 17 22.73 -8.69 20.74
C LEU A 17 23.51 -8.03 21.90
N PRO A 18 24.71 -7.42 21.76
CA PRO A 18 25.40 -6.86 22.91
C PRO A 18 24.87 -5.53 23.45
N LEU A 19 24.06 -4.76 22.67
CA LEU A 19 23.63 -3.44 23.12
C LEU A 19 22.32 -3.47 23.93
N ALA A 20 21.45 -4.44 23.70
CA ALA A 20 20.19 -4.57 24.43
C ALA A 20 20.36 -5.21 25.82
N LEU A 21 21.38 -6.02 26.04
CA LEU A 21 21.64 -6.68 27.34
C LEU A 21 22.43 -5.82 28.35
N ALA A 22 23.05 -4.72 27.91
CA ALA A 22 23.82 -3.85 28.79
C ALA A 22 22.96 -2.92 29.68
N MET A 23 21.67 -2.77 29.40
CA MET A 23 20.74 -1.98 30.20
C MET A 23 19.99 -2.78 31.28
N ALA A 24 20.13 -4.11 31.32
CA ALA A 24 19.38 -4.98 32.21
C ALA A 24 20.09 -5.34 33.55
N SER A 25 21.26 -4.77 33.84
CA SER A 25 22.00 -5.09 35.05
C SER A 25 22.11 -3.87 36.01
N THR A 26 20.97 -3.45 36.57
CA THR A 26 20.95 -2.65 37.81
C THR A 26 20.35 -3.49 38.94
N PRO A 27 20.93 -3.45 40.16
CA PRO A 27 20.49 -4.32 41.27
C PRO A 27 19.13 -3.88 41.81
N MET A 28 18.25 -4.85 42.00
CA MET A 28 16.99 -4.67 42.76
C MET A 28 17.24 -4.04 44.11
N LEU A 29 16.82 -2.82 44.31
CA LEU A 29 16.62 -2.23 45.61
C LEU A 29 15.22 -2.59 46.13
N SER A 30 15.18 -3.44 47.10
CA SER A 30 13.98 -3.83 47.85
C SER A 30 13.49 -2.68 48.73
N GLY A 31 12.22 -2.31 48.57
CA GLY A 31 11.47 -1.56 49.56
C GLY A 31 11.05 -0.15 49.16
N VAL A 32 10.17 0.00 48.17
CA VAL A 32 9.37 1.20 47.96
C VAL A 32 7.91 0.83 48.13
N PRO A 33 7.07 1.63 48.82
CA PRO A 33 5.64 1.34 48.94
C PRO A 33 5.01 1.39 47.52
N LEU A 34 4.15 0.42 47.23
CA LEU A 34 3.32 0.38 46.02
C LEU A 34 2.45 1.64 45.99
N THR A 35 2.94 2.67 45.34
CA THR A 35 2.13 3.75 44.80
C THR A 35 1.39 3.18 43.57
N ALA A 36 0.19 3.67 43.28
CA ALA A 36 -0.60 3.25 42.14
C ALA A 36 0.30 3.21 40.90
N MET A 37 0.59 2.02 40.40
CA MET A 37 1.42 1.82 39.22
C MET A 37 0.59 2.07 37.97
N ALA A 38 1.19 2.65 36.93
CA ALA A 38 0.52 2.90 35.68
C ALA A 38 0.00 1.58 35.03
N GLN A 39 -1.30 1.47 34.87
CA GLN A 39 -1.97 0.41 34.10
C GLN A 39 -2.01 0.81 32.64
N LEU A 40 -2.00 -0.17 31.73
CA LEU A 40 -2.18 0.09 30.32
C LEU A 40 -3.63 0.52 30.03
N GLU A 41 -3.79 1.51 29.16
CA GLU A 41 -5.11 2.01 28.78
C GLU A 41 -5.89 0.96 27.97
N GLU A 42 -7.22 0.96 28.14
CA GLU A 42 -8.14 0.17 27.33
C GLU A 42 -8.16 0.74 25.90
N VAL A 43 -8.11 -0.15 24.89
CA VAL A 43 -8.15 0.21 23.48
C VAL A 43 -9.41 -0.35 22.87
N LEU A 44 -10.30 0.54 22.39
CA LEU A 44 -11.55 0.17 21.74
C LEU A 44 -11.35 0.03 20.24
N VAL A 45 -11.97 -0.97 19.62
CA VAL A 45 -11.96 -1.22 18.18
C VAL A 45 -13.37 -1.46 17.63
N THR A 46 -13.57 -1.18 16.36
CA THR A 46 -14.85 -1.35 15.67
C THR A 46 -14.87 -2.54 14.69
N ALA A 47 -13.96 -3.46 14.88
CA ALA A 47 -13.75 -4.64 14.02
C ALA A 47 -15.01 -5.49 13.78
N ASN A 48 -15.98 -5.49 14.69
CA ASN A 48 -17.24 -6.24 14.57
C ASN A 48 -18.37 -5.45 13.86
N ARG A 49 -18.15 -4.17 13.49
CA ARG A 49 -19.11 -3.27 12.83
C ARG A 49 -20.48 -3.14 13.53
N ARG A 50 -20.61 -3.57 14.77
CA ARG A 50 -21.82 -3.47 15.58
C ARG A 50 -21.68 -2.39 16.67
N THR A 51 -20.67 -2.53 17.51
CA THR A 51 -20.35 -1.61 18.60
C THR A 51 -18.83 -1.55 18.77
N GLU A 52 -18.35 -0.49 19.39
CA GLU A 52 -16.97 -0.49 19.88
C GLU A 52 -16.80 -1.56 20.95
N THR A 53 -15.72 -2.33 20.86
CA THR A 53 -15.37 -3.40 21.81
C THR A 53 -13.92 -3.29 22.21
N ASP A 54 -13.60 -3.70 23.42
CA ASP A 54 -12.21 -3.79 23.87
C ASP A 54 -11.42 -4.74 22.97
N ILE A 55 -10.25 -4.30 22.52
CA ILE A 55 -9.34 -5.11 21.71
C ILE A 55 -9.02 -6.46 22.37
N GLN A 56 -9.00 -6.54 23.72
CA GLN A 56 -8.70 -7.74 24.49
C GLN A 56 -9.83 -8.77 24.46
N THR A 57 -11.07 -8.35 24.17
CA THR A 57 -12.24 -9.24 24.09
C THR A 57 -12.74 -9.42 22.64
N THR A 58 -12.07 -8.82 21.67
CA THR A 58 -12.42 -8.92 20.25
C THR A 58 -11.80 -10.19 19.64
N ALA A 59 -12.65 -11.08 19.12
CA ALA A 59 -12.24 -12.42 18.65
C ALA A 59 -11.72 -12.40 17.19
N VAL A 60 -10.72 -11.58 16.93
CA VAL A 60 -9.98 -11.46 15.64
C VAL A 60 -8.59 -10.91 15.93
N SER A 61 -7.64 -11.25 15.07
CA SER A 61 -6.30 -10.65 15.07
C SER A 61 -6.40 -9.21 14.57
N VAL A 62 -6.26 -8.25 15.50
CA VAL A 62 -6.37 -6.81 15.21
C VAL A 62 -5.30 -6.03 15.97
N SER A 63 -4.63 -5.13 15.26
CA SER A 63 -3.74 -4.10 15.82
C SER A 63 -4.45 -2.76 15.76
N ALA A 64 -4.40 -1.99 16.84
CA ALA A 64 -4.93 -0.64 16.89
C ALA A 64 -3.80 0.36 17.15
N ILE A 65 -3.66 1.33 16.27
CA ILE A 65 -2.66 2.40 16.35
C ILE A 65 -3.42 3.69 16.63
N THR A 66 -3.28 4.17 17.87
CA THR A 66 -4.00 5.35 18.36
C THR A 66 -3.37 6.66 17.90
N SER A 67 -4.09 7.78 18.03
CA SER A 67 -3.53 9.11 17.78
C SER A 67 -2.29 9.42 18.62
N ASN A 68 -2.19 8.84 19.83
CA ASN A 68 -1.00 8.94 20.68
C ASN A 68 0.19 8.17 20.08
N ASP A 69 -0.04 6.95 19.57
CA ASP A 69 1.00 6.17 18.89
C ASP A 69 1.50 6.88 17.62
N ILE A 70 0.59 7.40 16.82
CA ILE A 70 0.92 8.21 15.63
C ILE A 70 1.77 9.43 16.02
N SER A 71 1.41 10.10 17.11
CA SER A 71 2.19 11.22 17.63
C SER A 71 3.59 10.80 18.08
N GLN A 72 3.76 9.69 18.80
CA GLN A 72 5.05 9.24 19.32
C GLN A 72 5.99 8.69 18.25
N LEU A 73 5.46 7.90 17.30
CA LEU A 73 6.22 7.21 16.26
C LEU A 73 6.42 8.05 15.01
N THR A 74 5.60 9.08 14.82
CA THR A 74 5.68 10.04 13.71
C THR A 74 5.72 9.39 12.32
N PRO A 75 4.79 8.45 11.97
CA PRO A 75 4.73 7.90 10.63
C PRO A 75 4.44 9.03 9.62
N ARG A 76 4.93 8.88 8.39
CA ARG A 76 4.68 9.85 7.31
C ARG A 76 3.33 9.61 6.67
N ASP A 77 3.11 8.37 6.31
CA ASP A 77 1.91 7.90 5.62
C ASP A 77 1.49 6.51 6.12
N LEU A 78 0.45 5.97 5.54
CA LEU A 78 -0.09 4.67 5.90
C LEU A 78 0.91 3.51 5.63
N GLY A 79 1.86 3.68 4.71
CA GLY A 79 2.90 2.68 4.46
C GLY A 79 3.86 2.48 5.63
N ASP A 80 4.19 3.55 6.39
CA ASP A 80 5.06 3.44 7.56
C ASP A 80 4.40 2.64 8.71
N ILE A 81 3.06 2.57 8.73
CA ILE A 81 2.29 1.80 9.71
C ILE A 81 2.53 0.29 9.56
N ALA A 82 2.84 -0.19 8.37
CA ALA A 82 3.05 -1.61 8.12
C ALA A 82 4.13 -2.21 9.04
N SER A 83 5.21 -1.49 9.30
CA SER A 83 6.29 -1.96 10.18
C SER A 83 5.89 -2.12 11.65
N LEU A 84 4.75 -1.58 12.06
CA LEU A 84 4.22 -1.64 13.44
C LEU A 84 3.27 -2.82 13.65
N VAL A 85 2.96 -3.58 12.61
CA VAL A 85 1.98 -4.67 12.61
C VAL A 85 2.66 -5.95 12.12
N PRO A 86 2.54 -7.09 12.84
CA PRO A 86 3.17 -8.33 12.44
C PRO A 86 2.59 -8.87 11.11
N ASN A 87 3.45 -9.44 10.26
CA ASN A 87 3.12 -10.00 8.95
C ASN A 87 2.37 -9.02 8.03
N PHE A 88 2.67 -7.73 8.15
CA PHE A 88 2.14 -6.68 7.29
C PHE A 88 3.29 -5.88 6.69
N SER A 89 3.35 -5.79 5.38
CA SER A 89 4.37 -5.04 4.64
C SER A 89 3.72 -4.05 3.68
N ALA A 90 4.44 -2.97 3.37
CA ALA A 90 4.04 -2.00 2.38
C ALA A 90 5.20 -1.73 1.41
N ALA A 91 4.88 -1.67 0.15
CA ALA A 91 5.81 -1.20 -0.87
C ALA A 91 5.17 -0.04 -1.64
N LYS A 92 6.02 0.87 -2.11
CA LYS A 92 5.64 1.96 -3.01
C LYS A 92 6.26 1.67 -4.37
N PRO A 93 5.55 0.98 -5.28
CA PRO A 93 6.06 0.77 -6.63
C PRO A 93 6.35 2.12 -7.28
N ALA A 94 7.45 2.24 -8.00
CA ALA A 94 7.80 3.50 -8.63
C ALA A 94 6.83 3.88 -9.74
N GLY A 95 6.72 5.18 -9.95
CA GLY A 95 5.79 5.73 -10.93
C GLY A 95 4.33 5.65 -10.49
N PHE A 96 4.09 5.33 -9.21
CA PHE A 96 2.76 5.25 -8.63
C PHE A 96 2.77 5.84 -7.24
N ASN A 97 1.92 6.81 -7.00
CA ASN A 97 1.58 7.22 -5.65
C ASN A 97 0.59 6.20 -5.06
N ALA A 98 1.07 4.98 -4.87
CA ALA A 98 0.28 3.85 -4.43
C ALA A 98 0.97 3.12 -3.29
N ALA A 99 0.19 2.67 -2.31
CA ALA A 99 0.65 1.73 -1.32
C ALA A 99 0.23 0.32 -1.72
N SER A 100 1.18 -0.50 -2.15
CA SER A 100 0.96 -1.92 -2.31
C SER A 100 1.12 -2.61 -0.95
N PHE A 101 0.00 -2.87 -0.29
CA PHE A 101 -0.01 -3.60 0.97
C PHE A 101 0.04 -5.10 0.73
N ALA A 102 0.82 -5.80 1.56
CA ALA A 102 0.81 -7.26 1.64
C ALA A 102 0.63 -7.70 3.10
N MET A 103 -0.20 -8.70 3.32
CA MET A 103 -0.53 -9.19 4.65
C MET A 103 -0.63 -10.71 4.62
N ARG A 104 0.09 -11.39 5.56
CA ARG A 104 0.16 -12.86 5.64
C ARG A 104 0.54 -13.54 4.31
N GLY A 105 1.49 -12.94 3.55
CA GLY A 105 2.03 -13.51 2.31
C GLY A 105 1.22 -13.24 1.06
N VAL A 106 0.17 -12.40 1.12
CA VAL A 106 -0.56 -11.99 -0.08
C VAL A 106 -0.62 -10.48 -0.18
N GLY A 107 -0.32 -9.98 -1.38
CA GLY A 107 -0.32 -8.56 -1.69
C GLY A 107 -0.17 -8.33 -3.18
N GLN A 108 -0.61 -7.17 -3.63
CA GLN A 108 -0.49 -6.78 -5.02
C GLN A 108 0.92 -6.29 -5.31
N THR A 109 1.53 -6.80 -6.37
CA THR A 109 2.82 -6.35 -6.90
C THR A 109 2.67 -5.49 -8.13
N SER A 110 1.60 -5.72 -8.86
CA SER A 110 1.29 -5.03 -10.11
C SER A 110 0.64 -3.67 -9.85
N ILE A 111 0.87 -2.85 -10.80
CA ILE A 111 0.38 -1.49 -10.94
C ILE A 111 -0.86 -1.41 -11.82
N ILE A 112 -1.45 -2.56 -12.15
CA ILE A 112 -2.57 -2.65 -13.08
C ILE A 112 -3.82 -2.08 -12.44
N VAL A 113 -4.44 -1.13 -13.13
CA VAL A 113 -5.51 -0.27 -12.61
C VAL A 113 -6.79 -1.02 -12.31
N TYR A 114 -7.08 -2.08 -13.07
CA TYR A 114 -8.31 -2.86 -12.92
C TYR A 114 -8.17 -4.06 -11.99
N GLN A 115 -6.98 -4.28 -11.44
CA GLN A 115 -6.76 -5.29 -10.42
C GLN A 115 -7.14 -4.76 -9.04
N ASP A 116 -8.03 -5.46 -8.37
CA ASP A 116 -8.41 -5.15 -7.01
C ASP A 116 -7.30 -5.58 -6.00
N PRO A 117 -7.11 -4.86 -4.88
CA PRO A 117 -6.14 -5.24 -3.84
C PRO A 117 -6.59 -6.46 -3.02
N GLN A 118 -5.64 -7.17 -2.39
CA GLN A 118 -5.92 -8.22 -1.38
C GLN A 118 -6.07 -7.66 0.04
N VAL A 119 -5.57 -6.45 0.27
CA VAL A 119 -5.73 -5.73 1.55
C VAL A 119 -6.63 -4.53 1.33
N GLY A 120 -7.83 -4.58 1.89
CA GLY A 120 -8.80 -3.50 1.80
C GLY A 120 -8.38 -2.30 2.65
N VAL A 121 -8.65 -1.07 2.17
CA VAL A 121 -8.47 0.16 2.95
C VAL A 121 -9.81 0.88 3.03
N THR A 122 -10.18 1.29 4.24
CA THR A 122 -11.39 2.10 4.47
C THR A 122 -11.04 3.38 5.22
N ILE A 123 -11.72 4.46 4.91
CA ILE A 123 -11.66 5.74 5.64
C ILE A 123 -13.06 6.12 6.11
N ASP A 124 -13.25 6.22 7.43
CA ASP A 124 -14.56 6.50 8.03
C ASP A 124 -15.70 5.63 7.44
N ASP A 125 -15.43 4.31 7.27
CA ASP A 125 -16.31 3.27 6.66
C ASP A 125 -16.50 3.35 5.12
N PHE A 126 -15.93 4.34 4.44
CA PHE A 126 -15.88 4.35 2.98
C PHE A 126 -14.75 3.45 2.47
N VAL A 127 -15.07 2.51 1.57
CA VAL A 127 -14.09 1.59 0.96
C VAL A 127 -13.34 2.30 -0.17
N ILE A 128 -12.02 2.35 -0.08
CA ILE A 128 -11.17 2.85 -1.16
C ILE A 128 -10.83 1.65 -2.08
N PRO A 129 -11.39 1.61 -3.29
CA PRO A 129 -11.33 0.39 -4.11
C PRO A 129 -9.98 0.15 -4.76
N HIS A 130 -9.12 1.17 -4.83
CA HIS A 130 -7.92 1.13 -5.66
C HIS A 130 -6.65 1.53 -4.91
N ILE A 131 -5.53 0.86 -5.18
CA ILE A 131 -4.25 1.07 -4.48
C ILE A 131 -3.66 2.47 -4.65
N GLN A 132 -3.88 3.14 -5.79
CA GLN A 132 -3.34 4.47 -6.06
C GLN A 132 -3.90 5.54 -5.12
N SER A 133 -5.07 5.35 -4.53
CA SER A 133 -5.65 6.26 -3.55
C SER A 133 -5.59 5.75 -2.11
N GLN A 134 -4.94 4.63 -1.86
CA GLN A 134 -4.81 4.03 -0.53
C GLN A 134 -3.64 4.59 0.29
N LEU A 135 -2.69 5.27 -0.33
CA LEU A 135 -1.61 5.94 0.39
C LEU A 135 -2.13 7.25 0.99
N LEU A 136 -2.61 7.17 2.22
CA LEU A 136 -3.21 8.30 2.92
C LEU A 136 -2.18 9.01 3.79
N GLU A 137 -2.21 10.34 3.75
CA GLU A 137 -1.42 11.20 4.62
C GLU A 137 -1.91 11.14 6.08
N MET A 138 -0.97 11.10 7.01
CA MET A 138 -1.22 10.94 8.43
C MET A 138 -1.56 12.28 9.11
N PHE A 139 -2.72 12.88 8.77
CA PHE A 139 -3.19 14.09 9.44
C PHE A 139 -4.62 13.93 9.96
N ASP A 140 -4.86 14.46 11.14
CA ASP A 140 -6.18 14.45 11.80
C ASP A 140 -6.80 13.05 11.93
N ILE A 141 -5.93 12.06 12.16
CA ILE A 141 -6.30 10.66 12.38
C ILE A 141 -6.60 10.45 13.86
N ASP A 142 -7.68 9.74 14.14
CA ASP A 142 -8.08 9.31 15.48
C ASP A 142 -7.47 7.94 15.81
N GLN A 143 -7.67 6.97 14.91
CA GLN A 143 -7.20 5.61 15.08
C GLN A 143 -7.06 4.90 13.73
N ILE A 144 -6.12 3.96 13.66
CA ILE A 144 -6.00 3.01 12.56
C ILE A 144 -6.13 1.60 13.15
N GLU A 145 -7.07 0.84 12.63
CA GLU A 145 -7.28 -0.56 12.98
C GLU A 145 -6.81 -1.43 11.80
N VAL A 146 -5.90 -2.38 12.07
CA VAL A 146 -5.41 -3.34 11.07
C VAL A 146 -5.91 -4.73 11.44
N LEU A 147 -6.89 -5.22 10.68
CA LEU A 147 -7.47 -6.55 10.85
C LEU A 147 -6.77 -7.52 9.91
N ARG A 148 -6.19 -8.57 10.45
CA ARG A 148 -5.41 -9.55 9.68
C ARG A 148 -6.23 -10.79 9.33
N GLY A 149 -5.94 -11.37 8.16
CA GLY A 149 -6.66 -12.49 7.58
C GLY A 149 -8.01 -12.10 6.95
N PRO A 150 -8.69 -13.04 6.28
CA PRO A 150 -9.87 -12.77 5.48
C PRO A 150 -11.02 -12.11 6.25
N GLN A 151 -11.48 -10.95 5.77
CA GLN A 151 -12.56 -10.15 6.37
C GLN A 151 -13.81 -10.06 5.48
N GLY A 152 -14.02 -11.05 4.60
CA GLY A 152 -15.06 -11.03 3.55
C GLY A 152 -16.48 -10.82 4.05
N THR A 153 -16.81 -11.25 5.26
CA THR A 153 -18.18 -11.16 5.81
C THR A 153 -18.60 -9.75 6.14
N LEU A 154 -17.78 -8.99 6.86
CA LEU A 154 -18.13 -7.64 7.35
C LEU A 154 -17.58 -6.52 6.47
N PHE A 155 -16.41 -6.71 5.86
CA PHE A 155 -15.78 -5.68 5.03
C PHE A 155 -15.94 -5.94 3.52
N GLY A 156 -16.31 -7.15 3.13
CA GLY A 156 -16.68 -7.49 1.76
C GLY A 156 -15.52 -8.01 0.91
N LYS A 157 -15.63 -7.83 -0.40
CA LYS A 157 -14.65 -8.27 -1.38
C LYS A 157 -13.26 -7.64 -1.13
N ASN A 158 -12.22 -8.23 -1.71
CA ASN A 158 -10.87 -7.65 -1.77
C ASN A 158 -10.22 -7.48 -0.38
N THR A 159 -10.49 -8.42 0.50
CA THR A 159 -10.01 -8.45 1.89
C THR A 159 -9.47 -9.84 2.25
N THR A 160 -8.84 -10.54 1.30
CA THR A 160 -8.28 -11.88 1.49
C THR A 160 -7.07 -11.86 2.42
N GLY A 161 -6.24 -10.82 2.36
CA GLY A 161 -5.15 -10.60 3.30
C GLY A 161 -5.58 -9.93 4.61
N GLY A 162 -6.51 -8.97 4.52
CA GLY A 162 -7.00 -8.21 5.67
C GLY A 162 -7.57 -6.86 5.32
N VAL A 163 -7.71 -5.98 6.33
CA VAL A 163 -8.27 -4.63 6.20
C VAL A 163 -7.48 -3.64 7.04
N VAL A 164 -7.22 -2.47 6.47
CA VAL A 164 -6.76 -1.27 7.18
C VAL A 164 -7.92 -0.29 7.27
N ASN A 165 -8.45 -0.10 8.48
CA ASN A 165 -9.59 0.77 8.74
C ASN A 165 -9.11 2.07 9.41
N VAL A 166 -9.14 3.17 8.67
CA VAL A 166 -8.69 4.49 9.12
C VAL A 166 -9.88 5.29 9.62
N LYS A 167 -9.78 5.78 10.86
CA LYS A 167 -10.76 6.67 11.47
C LYS A 167 -10.17 8.05 11.66
N THR A 168 -10.86 9.06 11.17
CA THR A 168 -10.43 10.44 11.28
C THR A 168 -11.19 11.15 12.39
N LYS A 169 -10.55 12.13 13.05
CA LYS A 169 -11.16 12.84 14.19
C LYS A 169 -12.49 13.47 13.85
N ARG A 170 -13.47 13.31 14.74
CA ARG A 170 -14.80 13.90 14.61
C ARG A 170 -14.85 15.30 15.25
N PRO A 171 -15.78 16.19 14.84
CA PRO A 171 -16.09 17.41 15.58
C PRO A 171 -16.59 17.07 16.98
N ILE A 172 -16.30 17.93 17.96
CA ILE A 172 -16.68 17.76 19.37
C ILE A 172 -17.67 18.85 19.76
N LEU A 173 -18.85 18.46 20.24
CA LEU A 173 -19.87 19.38 20.76
C LEU A 173 -19.38 20.05 22.05
N GLY A 174 -19.71 21.34 22.19
CA GLY A 174 -19.36 22.09 23.39
C GLY A 174 -17.90 22.51 23.51
N GLU A 175 -17.03 22.12 22.55
CA GLU A 175 -15.60 22.44 22.56
C GLU A 175 -15.23 23.42 21.43
N ASN A 176 -14.39 24.43 21.77
CA ASN A 176 -13.70 25.25 20.79
C ASN A 176 -12.20 25.06 20.95
N SER A 177 -11.53 24.54 19.92
CA SER A 177 -10.09 24.29 19.95
C SER A 177 -9.44 24.65 18.62
N LEU A 178 -8.13 24.97 18.69
CA LEU A 178 -7.27 25.20 17.54
C LEU A 178 -5.93 24.53 17.81
N GLU A 179 -5.53 23.63 16.91
CA GLU A 179 -4.22 22.95 16.94
C GLU A 179 -3.39 23.44 15.75
N LEU A 180 -2.16 23.84 16.00
CA LEU A 180 -1.21 24.27 15.00
C LEU A 180 0.08 23.46 15.18
N GLN A 181 0.59 22.87 14.10
CA GLN A 181 1.84 22.12 14.10
C GLN A 181 2.69 22.57 12.92
N GLY A 182 3.99 22.66 13.14
CA GLY A 182 4.97 22.96 12.10
C GLY A 182 6.16 22.02 12.24
N LYS A 183 6.68 21.52 11.12
CA LYS A 183 7.76 20.57 11.05
C LYS A 183 8.78 21.00 10.00
N VAL A 184 10.05 20.87 10.32
CA VAL A 184 11.15 21.04 9.39
C VAL A 184 12.08 19.84 9.46
N GLU A 185 12.53 19.37 8.31
CA GLU A 185 13.39 18.18 8.19
C GLU A 185 14.52 18.47 7.18
N ASN A 186 15.58 17.68 7.21
CA ASN A 186 16.55 17.72 6.12
C ASN A 186 15.88 17.46 4.75
N PHE A 187 16.58 17.68 3.66
CA PHE A 187 16.05 17.71 2.29
C PHE A 187 15.01 18.82 2.04
N GLY A 188 15.09 19.91 2.79
CA GLY A 188 14.21 21.06 2.62
C GLY A 188 12.75 20.81 3.01
N ARG A 189 12.45 19.67 3.67
CA ARG A 189 11.07 19.34 4.03
C ARG A 189 10.51 20.34 5.02
N PHE A 190 9.37 20.90 4.66
CA PHE A 190 8.53 21.76 5.48
C PHE A 190 7.11 21.20 5.51
N GLU A 191 6.52 21.11 6.69
CA GLU A 191 5.17 20.60 6.86
C GLU A 191 4.43 21.48 7.87
N THR A 192 3.16 21.79 7.58
CA THR A 192 2.26 22.52 8.49
C THR A 192 0.96 21.77 8.58
N ARG A 193 0.49 21.55 9.81
CA ARG A 193 -0.82 20.98 10.12
C ARG A 193 -1.65 21.96 10.93
N VAL A 194 -2.91 22.10 10.57
CA VAL A 194 -3.88 22.95 11.27
C VAL A 194 -5.15 22.16 11.48
N ALA A 195 -5.70 22.16 12.69
CA ALA A 195 -7.02 21.60 12.96
C ALA A 195 -7.77 22.50 13.92
N GLY A 196 -9.02 22.84 13.60
CA GLY A 196 -9.87 23.66 14.43
C GLY A 196 -11.23 23.02 14.65
N ASN A 197 -11.74 23.07 15.86
CA ASN A 197 -13.08 22.64 16.23
C ASN A 197 -13.88 23.82 16.77
N ILE A 198 -15.12 23.97 16.33
CA ILE A 198 -16.04 25.05 16.75
C ILE A 198 -17.38 24.43 17.11
N ALA A 199 -17.79 24.57 18.36
CA ALA A 199 -19.17 24.29 18.79
C ALA A 199 -20.07 25.45 18.36
N VAL A 200 -20.88 25.25 17.33
CA VAL A 200 -21.78 26.27 16.78
C VAL A 200 -23.05 26.41 17.64
N THR A 201 -23.59 25.26 18.07
CA THR A 201 -24.71 25.14 19.01
C THR A 201 -24.47 23.93 19.92
N ASP A 202 -25.39 23.69 20.86
CA ASP A 202 -25.35 22.49 21.70
C ASP A 202 -25.50 21.18 20.90
N THR A 203 -25.92 21.26 19.64
CA THR A 203 -26.24 20.11 18.79
C THR A 203 -25.46 20.12 17.45
N LEU A 204 -24.64 21.15 17.20
CA LEU A 204 -23.90 21.29 15.96
C LEU A 204 -22.45 21.72 16.26
N ALA A 205 -21.50 20.94 15.80
CA ALA A 205 -20.08 21.28 15.81
C ALA A 205 -19.46 21.15 14.41
N LEU A 206 -18.49 21.99 14.12
CA LEU A 206 -17.73 21.98 12.88
C LEU A 206 -16.25 21.71 13.19
N ARG A 207 -15.58 20.92 12.37
CA ARG A 207 -14.14 20.72 12.39
C ARG A 207 -13.55 20.96 11.00
N ALA A 208 -12.49 21.72 10.95
CA ALA A 208 -11.70 21.89 9.75
C ALA A 208 -10.26 21.50 10.06
N SER A 209 -9.67 20.65 9.23
CA SER A 209 -8.25 20.27 9.32
C SER A 209 -7.58 20.37 7.98
N GLY A 210 -6.27 20.63 7.98
CA GLY A 210 -5.48 20.77 6.77
C GLY A 210 -4.01 20.45 7.01
N LEU A 211 -3.39 19.96 5.96
CA LEU A 211 -1.98 19.66 5.85
C LEU A 211 -1.43 20.37 4.61
N TYR A 212 -0.30 21.02 4.77
CA TYR A 212 0.56 21.45 3.66
C TYR A 212 1.95 20.86 3.86
N MET A 213 2.52 20.29 2.80
CA MET A 213 3.80 19.62 2.83
C MET A 213 4.56 19.89 1.54
N GLU A 214 5.83 20.23 1.67
CA GLU A 214 6.76 20.46 0.55
C GLU A 214 8.15 19.94 0.94
N SER A 215 8.87 19.31 0.00
CA SER A 215 10.26 18.92 0.19
C SER A 215 11.06 18.95 -1.13
N ASP A 216 12.37 19.11 -1.01
CA ASP A 216 13.30 19.18 -2.15
C ASP A 216 13.61 17.79 -2.77
N GLY A 217 13.14 16.70 -2.18
CA GLY A 217 13.58 15.35 -2.53
C GLY A 217 15.00 15.03 -2.02
N TYR A 218 15.35 13.77 -2.08
CA TYR A 218 16.57 13.23 -1.47
C TYR A 218 17.54 12.60 -2.47
N TRP A 219 17.12 12.44 -3.74
CA TRP A 219 17.96 11.97 -4.83
C TRP A 219 18.18 13.05 -5.89
N ARG A 220 19.22 12.88 -6.71
CA ARG A 220 19.50 13.75 -7.84
C ARG A 220 19.72 12.94 -9.11
N ASN A 221 19.14 13.41 -10.20
CA ASN A 221 19.36 12.92 -11.53
C ASN A 221 20.67 13.49 -12.09
N ASN A 222 21.81 12.90 -11.70
CA ASN A 222 23.13 13.50 -11.95
C ASN A 222 24.22 12.52 -12.37
N ALA A 223 23.93 11.22 -12.49
CA ALA A 223 24.92 10.23 -12.90
C ALA A 223 25.31 10.39 -14.38
N GLU A 224 26.49 9.88 -14.73
CA GLU A 224 27.03 9.95 -16.09
C GLU A 224 26.81 8.60 -16.78
N TYR A 225 26.50 8.61 -18.08
CA TYR A 225 26.49 7.42 -18.90
C TYR A 225 27.66 7.41 -19.90
N GLY A 226 28.17 6.18 -20.14
CA GLY A 226 29.26 5.93 -21.08
C GLY A 226 28.83 5.94 -22.55
N PRO A 227 29.76 5.55 -23.46
CA PRO A 227 29.44 5.52 -24.90
C PRO A 227 28.34 4.52 -25.19
N VAL A 228 27.28 5.00 -25.84
CA VAL A 228 26.13 4.20 -26.26
C VAL A 228 26.47 3.34 -27.48
N THR A 229 26.08 2.08 -27.42
CA THR A 229 26.10 1.14 -28.54
C THR A 229 24.70 1.05 -29.15
N ALA A 230 24.57 1.17 -30.45
CA ALA A 230 23.32 0.98 -31.16
C ALA A 230 23.53 0.00 -32.32
N PHE A 231 22.51 -0.82 -32.60
CA PHE A 231 22.54 -1.73 -33.76
C PHE A 231 22.31 -0.99 -35.07
N ASP A 232 21.58 0.13 -35.03
CA ASP A 232 21.45 1.01 -36.17
C ASP A 232 22.71 1.88 -36.32
N PRO A 233 23.52 1.69 -37.42
CA PRO A 233 24.72 2.48 -37.66
C PRO A 233 24.42 3.96 -37.98
N THR A 234 23.17 4.33 -38.21
CA THR A 234 22.73 5.69 -38.47
C THR A 234 22.14 6.39 -37.27
N HIS A 235 21.97 5.68 -36.14
CA HIS A 235 21.35 6.24 -34.96
C HIS A 235 22.17 7.42 -34.39
N PRO A 236 21.54 8.59 -34.18
CA PRO A 236 22.26 9.80 -33.76
C PRO A 236 22.95 9.69 -32.39
N ALA A 237 22.52 8.75 -31.53
CA ALA A 237 23.07 8.51 -30.21
C ALA A 237 24.32 7.65 -30.19
N LEU A 238 24.70 7.00 -31.33
CA LEU A 238 25.83 6.09 -31.37
C LEU A 238 27.13 6.73 -30.89
N GLY A 239 27.73 6.14 -29.85
CA GLY A 239 29.00 6.62 -29.27
C GLY A 239 28.86 7.89 -28.42
N THR A 240 27.67 8.40 -28.20
CA THR A 240 27.46 9.55 -27.31
C THR A 240 27.65 9.19 -25.85
N THR A 241 28.01 10.18 -25.08
CA THR A 241 28.06 10.13 -23.60
C THR A 241 27.28 11.30 -23.04
N GLY A 242 26.85 11.22 -21.82
CA GLY A 242 26.09 12.30 -21.21
C GLY A 242 25.95 12.19 -19.71
N ARG A 243 25.07 13.00 -19.18
CA ARG A 243 24.80 13.10 -17.75
C ARG A 243 23.34 13.43 -17.51
N GLY A 244 22.78 13.02 -16.37
CA GLY A 244 21.46 13.45 -15.92
C GLY A 244 21.33 14.97 -15.81
N ASP A 245 20.13 15.49 -15.83
CA ASP A 245 19.80 16.92 -15.91
C ASP A 245 19.99 17.69 -14.58
N GLY A 246 20.30 16.96 -13.48
CA GLY A 246 20.49 17.52 -12.14
C GLY A 246 19.18 17.77 -11.39
N SER A 247 18.03 17.33 -11.90
CA SER A 247 16.73 17.44 -11.21
C SER A 247 16.74 16.72 -9.87
N LYS A 248 15.91 17.17 -8.95
CA LYS A 248 15.68 16.54 -7.66
C LYS A 248 14.56 15.51 -7.80
N LEU A 249 14.57 14.45 -6.98
CA LEU A 249 13.68 13.31 -7.06
C LEU A 249 13.24 12.87 -5.66
N GLY A 250 11.99 12.43 -5.55
CA GLY A 250 11.41 11.92 -4.30
C GLY A 250 11.02 13.01 -3.31
N GLY A 251 10.77 14.21 -3.78
CA GLY A 251 10.22 15.31 -3.00
C GLY A 251 8.70 15.25 -2.92
N ASP A 252 8.16 15.93 -1.90
CA ASP A 252 6.72 16.05 -1.66
C ASP A 252 6.25 17.46 -2.05
N ASP A 253 5.05 17.58 -2.59
CA ASP A 253 4.28 18.83 -2.73
C ASP A 253 2.79 18.46 -2.61
N SER A 254 2.26 18.53 -1.39
CA SER A 254 0.90 18.08 -1.11
C SER A 254 0.11 19.06 -0.26
N ILE A 255 -1.15 19.25 -0.63
CA ILE A 255 -2.17 19.94 0.16
C ILE A 255 -3.33 18.99 0.39
N SER A 256 -3.67 18.77 1.67
CA SER A 256 -4.83 17.99 2.04
C SER A 256 -5.70 18.77 3.02
N ALA A 257 -7.02 18.69 2.89
CA ALA A 257 -7.96 19.32 3.81
C ALA A 257 -9.21 18.46 4.03
N ARG A 258 -9.75 18.50 5.25
CA ARG A 258 -11.03 17.90 5.62
C ARG A 258 -11.90 18.93 6.34
N PHE A 259 -13.19 18.96 5.96
CA PHE A 259 -14.22 19.77 6.59
C PHE A 259 -15.33 18.84 7.05
N LYS A 260 -15.61 18.83 8.36
CA LYS A 260 -16.63 17.98 8.97
C LYS A 260 -17.68 18.79 9.71
N ALA A 261 -18.91 18.33 9.65
CA ALA A 261 -20.03 18.83 10.44
C ALA A 261 -20.66 17.67 11.20
N LEU A 262 -20.64 17.74 12.52
CA LEU A 262 -21.36 16.85 13.42
C LEU A 262 -22.67 17.50 13.82
N TRP A 263 -23.78 16.80 13.61
CA TRP A 263 -25.11 17.25 13.97
C TRP A 263 -25.85 16.18 14.78
N GLU A 264 -26.18 16.53 16.02
CA GLU A 264 -26.92 15.71 16.99
C GLU A 264 -28.22 16.44 17.43
N PRO A 265 -29.25 16.50 16.57
CA PRO A 265 -30.50 17.23 16.88
C PRO A 265 -31.25 16.62 18.06
N THR A 266 -31.06 15.35 18.34
CA THR A 266 -31.63 14.58 19.43
C THR A 266 -30.59 13.64 20.01
N PRO A 267 -30.69 13.18 21.28
CA PRO A 267 -29.68 12.29 21.88
C PRO A 267 -29.52 10.91 21.20
N ASN A 268 -30.44 10.57 20.31
CA ASN A 268 -30.47 9.27 19.63
C ASN A 268 -30.20 9.35 18.12
N PHE A 269 -29.82 10.51 17.60
CA PHE A 269 -29.46 10.67 16.20
C PHE A 269 -28.20 11.47 16.03
N THR A 270 -27.23 10.89 15.34
CA THR A 270 -25.94 11.50 15.00
C THR A 270 -25.78 11.50 13.48
N ALA A 271 -25.39 12.63 12.90
CA ALA A 271 -24.98 12.73 11.50
C ALA A 271 -23.62 13.43 11.40
N VAL A 272 -22.72 12.87 10.59
CA VAL A 272 -21.42 13.46 10.26
C VAL A 272 -21.32 13.60 8.74
N ALA A 273 -21.32 14.85 8.27
CA ALA A 273 -21.02 15.17 6.88
C ALA A 273 -19.54 15.55 6.76
N GLN A 274 -18.87 15.09 5.70
CA GLN A 274 -17.45 15.36 5.46
C GLN A 274 -17.22 15.72 3.99
N TYR A 275 -16.37 16.71 3.77
CA TYR A 275 -15.75 17.02 2.49
C TYR A 275 -14.24 16.92 2.62
N GLU A 276 -13.61 16.18 1.70
CA GLU A 276 -12.17 15.96 1.65
C GLU A 276 -11.60 16.48 0.34
N ILE A 277 -10.45 17.12 0.41
CA ILE A 277 -9.64 17.55 -0.74
C ILE A 277 -8.23 17.03 -0.54
N ILE A 278 -7.65 16.39 -1.57
CA ILE A 278 -6.23 16.05 -1.64
C ILE A 278 -5.73 16.52 -2.99
N ARG A 279 -4.61 17.24 -2.98
CA ARG A 279 -3.86 17.69 -4.16
C ARG A 279 -2.40 17.35 -3.91
N ASP A 280 -1.89 16.34 -4.61
CA ASP A 280 -0.53 15.83 -4.46
C ASP A 280 0.21 15.98 -5.80
N ASN A 281 1.25 16.81 -5.81
CA ASN A 281 2.09 17.13 -6.98
C ASN A 281 3.57 16.84 -6.67
N GLY A 282 3.84 15.73 -5.97
CA GLY A 282 5.19 15.36 -5.60
C GLY A 282 6.10 15.05 -6.79
N ASP A 283 7.39 15.02 -6.55
CA ASP A 283 8.40 14.64 -7.55
C ASP A 283 8.26 13.18 -7.96
N SER A 284 8.84 12.82 -9.11
CA SER A 284 8.99 11.41 -9.48
C SER A 284 9.76 10.64 -8.43
N PRO A 285 9.33 9.41 -8.09
CA PRO A 285 10.07 8.56 -7.17
C PRO A 285 11.46 8.21 -7.75
N PRO A 286 12.46 8.05 -6.89
CA PRO A 286 13.80 7.68 -7.32
C PRO A 286 13.84 6.25 -7.86
N VAL A 287 14.23 6.10 -9.12
CA VAL A 287 14.39 4.82 -9.83
C VAL A 287 15.83 4.69 -10.30
N ALA A 288 16.41 3.52 -10.13
CA ALA A 288 17.75 3.23 -10.61
C ALA A 288 17.75 2.04 -11.57
N ASN A 289 18.73 2.00 -12.48
CA ASN A 289 18.98 0.83 -13.31
C ASN A 289 19.54 -0.31 -12.45
N GLY A 290 18.77 -1.38 -12.32
CA GLY A 290 19.14 -2.60 -11.59
C GLY A 290 19.59 -3.75 -12.50
N THR A 291 19.76 -3.50 -13.79
CA THR A 291 20.12 -4.55 -14.76
C THR A 291 21.43 -5.24 -14.39
N PRO A 292 21.42 -6.56 -14.06
CA PRO A 292 22.65 -7.25 -13.68
C PRO A 292 23.65 -7.30 -14.82
N PRO A 293 24.93 -7.04 -14.55
CA PRO A 293 25.96 -7.07 -15.57
C PRO A 293 26.16 -8.46 -16.16
N GLY A 294 26.28 -8.49 -17.48
CA GLY A 294 26.47 -9.76 -18.19
C GLY A 294 25.23 -10.65 -18.25
N ALA A 295 24.10 -10.21 -17.67
CA ALA A 295 22.80 -10.85 -17.90
C ALA A 295 22.45 -10.82 -19.40
N PRO A 296 21.72 -11.82 -19.92
CA PRO A 296 21.28 -11.83 -21.33
C PRO A 296 20.07 -10.88 -21.51
N LEU A 297 20.23 -9.62 -21.11
CA LEU A 297 19.22 -8.57 -21.15
C LEU A 297 19.59 -7.53 -22.22
N VAL A 298 18.59 -6.95 -22.85
CA VAL A 298 18.75 -6.01 -23.98
C VAL A 298 19.62 -4.81 -23.60
N PHE A 299 19.49 -4.27 -22.41
CA PHE A 299 20.31 -3.13 -21.96
C PHE A 299 21.81 -3.42 -21.95
N ASN A 300 22.23 -4.63 -21.62
CA ASN A 300 23.63 -5.02 -21.71
C ASN A 300 24.14 -5.04 -23.17
N PHE A 301 23.31 -5.45 -24.12
CA PHE A 301 23.65 -5.41 -25.55
C PHE A 301 23.73 -3.98 -26.10
N LEU A 302 22.92 -3.08 -25.58
CA LEU A 302 22.90 -1.68 -25.99
C LEU A 302 23.97 -0.84 -25.27
N GLY A 303 24.69 -1.40 -24.31
CA GLY A 303 25.67 -0.67 -23.53
C GLY A 303 25.08 0.49 -22.70
N LEU A 304 23.83 0.31 -22.21
CA LEU A 304 23.05 1.33 -21.51
C LEU A 304 23.12 1.19 -19.98
N THR A 305 23.91 0.30 -19.45
CA THR A 305 24.10 0.16 -18.01
C THR A 305 24.91 1.32 -17.46
N SER A 306 24.42 1.98 -16.43
CA SER A 306 25.11 3.06 -15.72
C SER A 306 26.30 2.54 -14.90
N ASP A 307 26.38 1.24 -14.69
CA ASP A 307 27.48 0.59 -13.99
C ASP A 307 28.21 -0.44 -14.86
N PRO A 308 29.22 0.02 -15.64
CA PRO A 308 30.05 -0.88 -16.45
C PRO A 308 30.91 -1.86 -15.61
N GLY A 309 31.06 -1.64 -14.30
CA GLY A 309 31.74 -2.57 -13.38
C GLY A 309 30.93 -3.77 -13.01
N GLY A 310 29.68 -3.74 -13.32
CA GLY A 310 28.82 -4.85 -13.09
C GLY A 310 28.48 -5.09 -11.67
N ASP A 311 28.55 -4.08 -10.95
CA ASP A 311 28.12 -4.16 -9.60
C ASP A 311 26.62 -3.97 -9.58
N GLN A 312 25.93 -4.89 -9.09
CA GLN A 312 24.53 -4.78 -8.87
C GLN A 312 24.18 -3.41 -8.25
N VAL A 313 23.00 -2.92 -8.48
CA VAL A 313 22.55 -1.57 -8.15
C VAL A 313 23.00 -1.10 -6.77
N LYS A 314 22.92 -1.95 -5.77
CA LYS A 314 23.39 -1.63 -4.42
C LYS A 314 24.88 -1.34 -4.35
N LYS A 315 25.63 -1.85 -5.29
CA LYS A 315 27.06 -1.68 -5.37
C LYS A 315 27.42 -0.67 -6.43
N ALA A 316 26.58 -0.50 -7.43
CA ALA A 316 26.76 0.48 -8.50
C ALA A 316 26.69 1.91 -8.01
N GLY A 317 26.70 2.06 -6.72
CA GLY A 317 26.95 3.35 -6.20
C GLY A 317 25.76 4.26 -6.02
N ILE A 318 24.61 3.73 -5.78
CA ILE A 318 23.56 4.53 -5.17
C ILE A 318 23.86 4.76 -3.69
N THR A 319 25.06 4.54 -3.28
CA THR A 319 25.66 5.11 -2.07
C THR A 319 25.74 6.62 -2.12
N ASN A 320 25.75 7.22 -3.30
CA ASN A 320 25.73 8.66 -3.52
C ASN A 320 24.39 9.06 -4.14
N ARG A 321 23.62 9.88 -3.44
CA ARG A 321 22.31 10.40 -3.87
C ARG A 321 22.37 11.30 -5.12
N ASP A 322 23.54 11.48 -5.66
CA ASP A 322 23.79 12.21 -6.91
C ASP A 322 23.99 11.26 -8.12
N ASP A 323 23.75 9.96 -7.97
CA ASP A 323 24.14 8.96 -8.98
C ASP A 323 22.94 8.36 -9.75
N LEU A 324 21.74 8.95 -9.70
CA LEU A 324 20.59 8.50 -10.51
C LEU A 324 20.62 9.06 -11.93
N LEU A 325 20.12 8.27 -12.88
CA LEU A 325 19.93 8.64 -14.29
C LEU A 325 18.47 8.44 -14.67
N LEU A 326 17.75 9.53 -14.92
CA LEU A 326 16.38 9.50 -15.38
C LEU A 326 16.21 10.42 -16.59
N ASN A 327 15.48 9.95 -17.59
CA ASN A 327 15.12 10.77 -18.73
C ASN A 327 13.84 11.58 -18.49
N MET A 328 12.95 11.06 -17.64
CA MET A 328 11.73 11.74 -17.20
C MET A 328 11.82 12.00 -15.71
N SER A 329 11.82 13.26 -15.35
CA SER A 329 11.85 13.74 -13.95
C SER A 329 10.61 14.58 -13.60
N ASP A 330 9.60 14.59 -14.48
CA ASP A 330 8.32 15.23 -14.22
C ASP A 330 7.62 14.53 -13.05
N GLY A 331 7.07 15.31 -12.12
CA GLY A 331 6.40 14.79 -10.93
C GLY A 331 5.05 14.14 -11.25
N HIS A 332 4.49 13.49 -10.24
CA HIS A 332 3.12 12.96 -10.32
C HIS A 332 2.10 14.02 -9.89
N GLN A 333 0.86 13.83 -10.32
CA GLN A 333 -0.30 14.60 -9.87
C GLN A 333 -1.42 13.64 -9.48
N VAL A 334 -1.99 13.85 -8.29
CA VAL A 334 -3.17 13.11 -7.81
C VAL A 334 -4.13 14.11 -7.17
N ASP A 335 -5.28 14.29 -7.78
CA ASP A 335 -6.34 15.18 -7.32
C ASP A 335 -7.53 14.35 -6.84
N ILE A 336 -7.95 14.54 -5.58
CA ILE A 336 -9.07 13.83 -4.99
C ILE A 336 -10.06 14.81 -4.38
N ASP A 337 -11.35 14.58 -4.64
CA ASP A 337 -12.49 15.23 -4.00
C ASP A 337 -13.44 14.16 -3.44
N GLY A 338 -13.61 14.15 -2.11
CA GLY A 338 -14.43 13.17 -1.39
C GLY A 338 -15.61 13.83 -0.66
N TYR A 339 -16.79 13.26 -0.78
CA TYR A 339 -18.02 13.70 -0.11
C TYR A 339 -18.61 12.51 0.65
N TYR A 340 -18.74 12.63 1.97
CA TYR A 340 -19.20 11.52 2.80
C TYR A 340 -20.29 11.98 3.76
N LEU A 341 -21.23 11.09 4.04
CA LEU A 341 -22.30 11.29 5.01
C LEU A 341 -22.54 10.01 5.79
N ASN A 342 -22.18 10.03 7.07
CA ASN A 342 -22.41 8.96 8.01
C ASN A 342 -23.55 9.35 8.97
N MET A 343 -24.53 8.49 9.13
CA MET A 343 -25.67 8.72 10.01
C MET A 343 -25.90 7.49 10.89
N ASP A 344 -26.10 7.74 12.18
CA ASP A 344 -26.45 6.72 13.17
C ASP A 344 -27.75 7.13 13.88
N TRP A 345 -28.72 6.23 13.89
CA TRP A 345 -29.97 6.40 14.60
C TRP A 345 -30.16 5.29 15.64
N GLN A 346 -30.07 5.64 16.92
CA GLN A 346 -30.27 4.74 18.04
C GLN A 346 -31.76 4.59 18.32
N LEU A 347 -32.31 3.39 18.17
CA LEU A 347 -33.68 3.01 18.36
C LEU A 347 -33.75 1.99 19.51
N ASP A 348 -34.08 2.39 20.72
CA ASP A 348 -34.14 1.51 21.91
C ASP A 348 -33.02 0.43 21.90
N ASN A 349 -33.31 -0.74 21.34
CA ASN A 349 -32.42 -1.89 21.27
C ASN A 349 -31.72 -2.06 19.91
N TYR A 350 -31.73 -1.07 19.04
CA TYR A 350 -31.15 -1.15 17.71
C TYR A 350 -30.44 0.14 17.33
N THR A 351 -29.43 0.01 16.52
CA THR A 351 -28.79 1.15 15.83
C THR A 351 -28.93 0.97 14.32
N LEU A 352 -29.56 1.91 13.66
CA LEU A 352 -29.58 1.99 12.19
C LEU A 352 -28.47 2.93 11.75
N SER A 353 -27.50 2.41 10.99
CA SER A 353 -26.39 3.17 10.42
C SER A 353 -26.51 3.28 8.91
N SER A 354 -26.17 4.44 8.37
CA SER A 354 -26.05 4.68 6.93
C SER A 354 -24.72 5.33 6.62
N VAL A 355 -24.01 4.79 5.65
CA VAL A 355 -22.76 5.32 5.10
C VAL A 355 -22.95 5.60 3.63
N THR A 356 -22.89 6.87 3.23
CA THR A 356 -22.99 7.31 1.84
C THR A 356 -21.70 8.04 1.47
N GLY A 357 -21.11 7.74 0.33
CA GLY A 357 -19.91 8.45 -0.15
C GLY A 357 -19.84 8.56 -1.65
N LEU A 358 -19.22 9.64 -2.09
CA LEU A 358 -18.83 9.87 -3.48
C LEU A 358 -17.40 10.37 -3.47
N ARG A 359 -16.51 9.68 -4.19
CA ARG A 359 -15.10 10.03 -4.31
C ARG A 359 -14.73 10.14 -5.79
N LYS A 360 -14.13 11.25 -6.16
CA LYS A 360 -13.60 11.51 -7.49
C LYS A 360 -12.08 11.60 -7.40
N GLN A 361 -11.41 10.99 -8.35
CA GLN A 361 -9.96 11.01 -8.44
C GLN A 361 -9.55 11.24 -9.89
N GLU A 362 -8.64 12.17 -10.09
CA GLU A 362 -7.89 12.34 -11.33
C GLU A 362 -6.41 12.14 -11.02
N SER A 363 -5.70 11.33 -11.79
CA SER A 363 -4.26 11.17 -11.59
C SER A 363 -3.48 11.22 -12.89
N GLN A 364 -2.23 11.71 -12.79
CA GLN A 364 -1.23 11.69 -13.83
C GLN A 364 0.09 11.24 -13.21
N LEU A 365 0.63 10.13 -13.71
CA LEU A 365 1.76 9.43 -13.09
C LEU A 365 2.86 9.20 -14.14
N PRO A 366 3.63 10.25 -14.51
CA PRO A 366 4.77 10.09 -15.40
C PRO A 366 5.89 9.31 -14.69
N SER A 367 6.47 8.35 -15.38
CA SER A 367 7.53 7.51 -14.84
C SER A 367 8.48 7.04 -15.91
N THR A 368 9.75 6.91 -15.56
CA THR A 368 10.73 6.19 -16.35
C THR A 368 10.83 4.74 -15.86
N TYR A 369 10.87 3.80 -16.81
CA TYR A 369 10.93 2.38 -16.52
C TYR A 369 12.32 1.81 -16.60
N THR A 370 13.32 2.61 -16.91
CA THR A 370 14.68 2.13 -17.20
C THR A 370 15.71 2.53 -16.16
N GLY A 371 15.47 3.61 -15.43
CA GLY A 371 16.50 4.20 -14.57
C GLY A 371 17.74 4.67 -15.33
N GLU A 372 17.63 4.90 -16.62
CA GLU A 372 18.71 5.34 -17.52
C GLU A 372 18.29 6.55 -18.35
N VAL A 373 19.23 7.44 -18.64
CA VAL A 373 19.06 8.51 -19.60
C VAL A 373 19.33 7.97 -21.01
N GLY A 374 18.33 8.07 -21.87
CA GLY A 374 18.51 7.79 -23.28
C GLY A 374 19.29 8.89 -23.97
N PRO A 375 20.31 8.56 -24.75
CA PRO A 375 21.07 9.53 -25.53
C PRO A 375 20.25 10.02 -26.73
N GLY A 376 19.56 11.12 -26.55
CA GLY A 376 18.74 11.76 -27.59
C GLY A 376 17.24 11.55 -27.41
N GLY A 377 16.77 10.91 -26.33
CA GLY A 377 15.35 10.74 -26.06
C GLY A 377 15.01 9.79 -24.92
N SER A 378 13.74 9.50 -24.76
CA SER A 378 13.20 8.56 -23.80
C SER A 378 13.45 7.12 -24.24
N LEU A 379 14.05 6.29 -23.40
CA LEU A 379 14.24 4.87 -23.71
C LEU A 379 12.97 4.06 -23.51
N PHE A 380 12.42 4.09 -22.30
CA PHE A 380 11.10 3.60 -22.00
C PHE A 380 10.53 4.42 -20.85
N ASP A 381 9.72 5.35 -21.22
CA ASP A 381 8.99 6.20 -20.29
C ASP A 381 7.49 6.01 -20.52
N ALA A 382 6.72 6.17 -19.46
CA ALA A 382 5.27 6.13 -19.59
C ALA A 382 4.63 7.23 -18.74
N ASN A 383 3.50 7.74 -19.23
CA ASN A 383 2.61 8.57 -18.44
C ASN A 383 1.27 7.84 -18.33
N ARG A 384 0.85 7.55 -17.11
CA ARG A 384 -0.44 6.96 -16.79
C ARG A 384 -1.39 8.03 -16.34
N VAL A 385 -2.59 8.02 -16.91
CA VAL A 385 -3.64 8.98 -16.61
C VAL A 385 -4.90 8.21 -16.28
N ASP A 386 -5.49 8.44 -15.12
CA ASP A 386 -6.78 7.88 -14.75
C ASP A 386 -7.75 8.94 -14.26
N ASP A 387 -9.02 8.75 -14.60
CA ASP A 387 -10.18 9.44 -14.07
C ASP A 387 -11.11 8.40 -13.48
N ARG A 388 -11.46 8.58 -12.21
CA ARG A 388 -12.25 7.62 -11.45
C ARG A 388 -13.31 8.30 -10.62
N GLU A 389 -14.53 7.75 -10.68
CA GLU A 389 -15.63 8.14 -9.80
C GLU A 389 -16.16 6.91 -9.06
N THR A 390 -16.13 6.94 -7.73
CA THR A 390 -16.64 5.85 -6.87
C THR A 390 -17.79 6.35 -6.03
N PHE A 391 -18.98 5.74 -6.16
CA PHE A 391 -20.13 5.93 -5.30
C PHE A 391 -20.32 4.73 -4.37
N GLN A 392 -20.64 4.96 -3.10
CA GLN A 392 -20.95 3.91 -2.12
C GLN A 392 -22.18 4.26 -1.29
N GLN A 393 -23.00 3.24 -1.01
CA GLN A 393 -24.09 3.27 -0.04
C GLN A 393 -24.08 1.98 0.78
N GLU A 394 -24.01 2.11 2.11
CA GLU A 394 -24.21 0.99 3.04
C GLU A 394 -25.32 1.33 4.04
N LEU A 395 -26.16 0.36 4.36
CA LEU A 395 -27.17 0.42 5.40
C LEU A 395 -26.98 -0.76 6.34
N ARG A 396 -26.89 -0.50 7.65
CA ARG A 396 -26.70 -1.51 8.70
C ARG A 396 -27.75 -1.36 9.79
N LEU A 397 -28.31 -2.45 10.26
CA LEU A 397 -29.11 -2.53 11.48
C LEU A 397 -28.40 -3.43 12.47
N ALA A 398 -27.85 -2.85 13.52
CA ALA A 398 -27.20 -3.56 14.61
C ALA A 398 -28.14 -3.68 15.81
N SER A 399 -28.23 -4.86 16.43
CA SER A 399 -28.97 -5.06 17.67
C SER A 399 -28.10 -4.76 18.88
N ASN A 400 -28.75 -4.31 19.98
CA ASN A 400 -28.16 -4.15 21.32
C ASN A 400 -29.18 -4.66 22.34
N LEU A 401 -29.45 -5.98 22.28
CA LEU A 401 -30.44 -6.66 23.10
C LEU A 401 -29.81 -7.07 24.45
N ASP A 402 -30.60 -7.03 25.50
CA ASP A 402 -30.18 -7.52 26.83
C ASP A 402 -30.03 -9.06 26.87
N GLY A 403 -30.50 -9.79 25.85
CA GLY A 403 -30.46 -11.26 25.77
C GLY A 403 -29.11 -11.78 25.24
N PRO A 404 -28.91 -13.12 25.23
CA PRO A 404 -27.65 -13.72 24.81
C PRO A 404 -27.38 -13.61 23.31
N PHE A 405 -28.34 -13.18 22.50
CA PHE A 405 -28.22 -13.06 21.05
C PHE A 405 -28.21 -11.63 20.56
N ASN A 406 -27.15 -11.27 19.86
CA ASN A 406 -27.04 -9.99 19.19
C ASN A 406 -26.59 -10.19 17.74
N TYR A 407 -26.95 -9.28 16.85
CA TYR A 407 -26.64 -9.38 15.43
C TYR A 407 -26.51 -8.02 14.72
N VAL A 408 -25.88 -8.05 13.57
CA VAL A 408 -25.93 -6.98 12.56
C VAL A 408 -26.40 -7.56 11.23
N VAL A 409 -27.26 -6.85 10.53
CA VAL A 409 -27.67 -7.16 9.17
C VAL A 409 -27.50 -5.90 8.32
N GLY A 410 -27.05 -6.06 7.08
CA GLY A 410 -26.86 -4.91 6.21
C GLY A 410 -26.93 -5.21 4.73
N GLY A 411 -26.99 -4.14 3.97
CA GLY A 411 -26.90 -4.12 2.53
C GLY A 411 -25.88 -3.08 2.09
N PHE A 412 -25.13 -3.43 1.06
CA PHE A 412 -24.04 -2.64 0.49
C PHE A 412 -24.25 -2.48 -1.02
N TYR A 413 -23.96 -1.30 -1.54
CA TYR A 413 -23.86 -1.01 -2.97
C TYR A 413 -22.65 -0.12 -3.23
N GLN A 414 -21.92 -0.42 -4.29
CA GLN A 414 -20.82 0.41 -4.78
C GLN A 414 -20.80 0.36 -6.31
N GLU A 415 -20.56 1.50 -6.91
CA GLU A 415 -20.33 1.71 -8.33
C GLU A 415 -18.99 2.43 -8.50
N ASP A 416 -18.14 1.96 -9.38
CA ASP A 416 -16.79 2.48 -9.63
C ASP A 416 -16.57 2.57 -11.14
N ASP A 417 -16.56 3.80 -11.66
CA ASP A 417 -16.31 4.11 -13.05
C ASP A 417 -14.87 4.57 -13.23
N THR A 418 -14.13 3.93 -14.12
CA THR A 418 -12.72 4.22 -14.35
C THR A 418 -12.41 4.32 -15.83
N THR A 419 -11.84 5.44 -16.24
CA THR A 419 -11.14 5.59 -17.53
C THR A 419 -9.64 5.63 -17.27
N PHE A 420 -8.90 4.79 -17.98
CA PHE A 420 -7.46 4.68 -17.84
C PHE A 420 -6.78 4.78 -19.20
N CYS A 421 -5.79 5.66 -19.30
CA CYS A 421 -4.92 5.78 -20.47
C CYS A 421 -3.45 5.64 -20.06
N VAL A 422 -2.66 4.98 -20.90
CA VAL A 422 -1.20 4.98 -20.79
C VAL A 422 -0.59 5.45 -22.10
N VAL A 423 0.35 6.39 -22.00
CA VAL A 423 1.18 6.87 -23.10
C VAL A 423 2.58 6.32 -22.88
N GLN A 424 3.09 5.54 -23.82
CA GLN A 424 4.39 4.86 -23.71
C GLN A 424 5.34 5.29 -24.82
N VAL A 425 6.58 5.62 -24.45
CA VAL A 425 7.70 5.86 -25.36
C VAL A 425 8.61 4.64 -25.31
N LEU A 426 8.86 4.03 -26.46
CA LEU A 426 9.69 2.83 -26.59
C LEU A 426 10.99 3.14 -27.39
N GLY A 427 11.69 4.22 -27.05
CA GLY A 427 12.87 4.69 -27.75
C GLY A 427 14.03 3.69 -27.81
N PHE A 428 14.09 2.70 -26.90
CA PHE A 428 15.08 1.62 -26.98
C PHE A 428 14.95 0.81 -28.29
N LEU A 429 13.76 0.76 -28.91
CA LEU A 429 13.55 0.08 -30.19
C LEU A 429 14.28 0.80 -31.33
N ASP A 430 14.48 2.10 -31.26
CA ASP A 430 15.30 2.85 -32.22
C ASP A 430 16.76 2.43 -32.14
N LEU A 431 17.29 2.21 -30.91
CA LEU A 431 18.65 1.71 -30.69
C LEU A 431 18.86 0.29 -31.22
N LEU A 432 17.80 -0.52 -31.25
CA LEU A 432 17.77 -1.84 -31.86
C LEU A 432 17.67 -1.79 -33.42
N GLY A 433 17.50 -0.59 -33.99
CA GLY A 433 17.38 -0.38 -35.44
C GLY A 433 15.98 -0.61 -35.99
N LEU A 434 14.97 -0.86 -35.12
CA LEU A 434 13.61 -1.17 -35.59
C LEU A 434 12.92 0.04 -36.18
N GLY A 435 13.21 1.25 -35.71
CA GLY A 435 12.72 2.50 -36.32
C GLY A 435 13.20 2.62 -37.76
N THR A 436 14.49 2.46 -38.01
CA THR A 436 15.06 2.50 -39.36
C THR A 436 14.58 1.34 -40.22
N GLN A 437 14.52 0.13 -39.66
CA GLN A 437 14.14 -1.07 -40.41
C GLN A 437 12.70 -1.02 -40.91
N PHE A 438 11.74 -0.58 -40.10
CA PHE A 438 10.33 -0.61 -40.43
C PHE A 438 9.81 0.71 -41.00
N PHE A 439 10.35 1.83 -40.53
CA PHE A 439 9.81 3.16 -40.81
C PHE A 439 10.81 4.08 -41.53
N GLY A 440 12.07 3.65 -41.65
CA GLY A 440 13.13 4.44 -42.29
C GLY A 440 13.62 5.65 -41.50
N ASP A 441 13.18 5.79 -40.26
CA ASP A 441 13.54 6.85 -39.32
C ASP A 441 14.23 6.26 -38.07
N PRO A 442 15.51 6.61 -37.81
CA PRO A 442 16.25 6.07 -36.66
C PRO A 442 15.74 6.56 -35.31
N THR A 443 14.77 7.47 -35.25
CA THR A 443 14.18 8.00 -34.01
C THR A 443 12.65 7.94 -34.05
N TRP A 444 12.11 7.00 -34.77
CA TRP A 444 10.66 6.90 -35.01
C TRP A 444 9.87 6.63 -33.73
N TRP A 445 10.34 5.69 -32.88
CA TRP A 445 9.70 5.32 -31.64
C TRP A 445 9.82 6.39 -30.55
N ASP A 446 10.92 7.12 -30.53
CA ASP A 446 11.13 8.23 -29.60
C ASP A 446 10.19 9.41 -29.89
N ASN A 447 9.91 9.64 -31.16
CA ASN A 447 9.05 10.75 -31.60
C ASN A 447 7.58 10.39 -31.79
N ASN A 448 7.19 9.14 -31.60
CA ASN A 448 5.84 8.67 -31.87
C ASN A 448 5.32 7.72 -30.78
N PRO A 449 5.04 8.24 -29.57
CA PRO A 449 4.53 7.43 -28.45
C PRO A 449 3.29 6.64 -28.81
N GLN A 450 3.15 5.48 -28.18
CA GLN A 450 1.96 4.65 -28.25
C GLN A 450 0.98 5.05 -27.15
N ILE A 451 -0.31 5.04 -27.45
CA ILE A 451 -1.37 5.33 -26.48
C ILE A 451 -2.36 4.18 -26.46
N LEU A 452 -2.67 3.73 -25.27
CA LEU A 452 -3.71 2.76 -24.95
C LEU A 452 -4.71 3.41 -24.00
N CYS A 453 -6.01 3.29 -24.28
CA CYS A 453 -7.07 3.77 -23.38
C CYS A 453 -8.15 2.71 -23.22
N ASN A 454 -8.50 2.42 -21.98
CA ASN A 454 -9.54 1.46 -21.60
C ASN A 454 -10.53 2.11 -20.63
N GLU A 455 -11.74 1.56 -20.56
CA GLU A 455 -12.80 1.97 -19.65
C GLU A 455 -13.34 0.76 -18.89
N GLN A 456 -13.67 0.93 -17.63
CA GLN A 456 -14.34 -0.09 -16.84
C GLN A 456 -15.41 0.55 -15.94
N GLU A 457 -16.60 -0.04 -15.94
CA GLU A 457 -17.67 0.19 -14.99
C GLU A 457 -17.83 -1.05 -14.12
N ALA A 458 -17.74 -0.88 -12.80
CA ALA A 458 -17.86 -1.98 -11.84
C ALA A 458 -19.00 -1.71 -10.85
N GLU A 459 -20.05 -2.53 -10.93
CA GLU A 459 -21.19 -2.51 -10.00
C GLU A 459 -21.10 -3.66 -9.01
N ASN A 460 -21.20 -3.36 -7.72
CA ASN A 460 -21.18 -4.37 -6.66
C ASN A 460 -22.33 -4.13 -5.68
N TRP A 461 -23.12 -5.18 -5.43
CA TRP A 461 -24.07 -5.16 -4.33
C TRP A 461 -23.90 -6.40 -3.45
N ALA A 462 -24.19 -6.24 -2.16
CA ALA A 462 -24.14 -7.35 -1.23
C ALA A 462 -25.18 -7.23 -0.13
N VAL A 463 -25.55 -8.39 0.44
CA VAL A 463 -26.31 -8.49 1.67
C VAL A 463 -25.55 -9.35 2.66
N PHE A 464 -25.58 -8.96 3.93
CA PHE A 464 -24.85 -9.68 4.97
C PHE A 464 -25.60 -9.72 6.29
N VAL A 465 -25.29 -10.75 7.07
CA VAL A 465 -25.71 -10.91 8.45
C VAL A 465 -24.55 -11.47 9.25
N ASP A 466 -24.38 -10.98 10.47
CA ASP A 466 -23.44 -11.53 11.45
C ASP A 466 -24.08 -11.51 12.83
N GLY A 467 -24.05 -12.62 13.54
CA GLY A 467 -24.68 -12.78 14.83
C GLY A 467 -23.74 -13.39 15.86
N SER A 468 -23.90 -13.00 17.11
CA SER A 468 -23.20 -13.58 18.26
C SER A 468 -24.20 -14.10 19.28
N TYR A 469 -23.90 -15.27 19.85
CA TYR A 469 -24.69 -15.91 20.88
C TYR A 469 -23.82 -16.29 22.09
N ASP A 470 -24.11 -15.72 23.23
CA ASP A 470 -23.47 -16.04 24.49
C ASP A 470 -24.09 -17.31 25.06
N LEU A 471 -23.35 -18.43 25.03
CA LEU A 471 -23.78 -19.73 25.58
C LEU A 471 -23.87 -19.65 27.12
N ASP A 472 -22.94 -18.95 27.71
CA ASP A 472 -22.87 -18.60 29.12
C ASP A 472 -21.98 -17.37 29.30
N ASP A 473 -21.64 -17.00 30.52
CA ASP A 473 -20.79 -15.82 30.84
C ASP A 473 -19.35 -15.94 30.30
N LYS A 474 -18.95 -17.08 29.75
CA LYS A 474 -17.58 -17.36 29.31
C LYS A 474 -17.47 -17.76 27.84
N TRP A 475 -18.47 -18.37 27.28
CA TRP A 475 -18.45 -18.87 25.92
C TRP A 475 -19.37 -18.09 25.00
N THR A 476 -18.81 -17.56 23.93
CA THR A 476 -19.55 -16.90 22.84
C THR A 476 -19.28 -17.62 21.52
N VAL A 477 -20.34 -17.86 20.76
CA VAL A 477 -20.26 -18.35 19.37
C VAL A 477 -20.80 -17.27 18.46
N SER A 478 -20.03 -16.92 17.44
CA SER A 478 -20.46 -15.97 16.40
C SER A 478 -20.43 -16.65 15.03
N ALA A 479 -21.39 -16.27 14.18
CA ALA A 479 -21.43 -16.72 12.79
C ALA A 479 -21.92 -15.60 11.90
N GLY A 480 -21.26 -15.43 10.76
CA GLY A 480 -21.61 -14.45 9.75
C GLY A 480 -21.65 -15.03 8.36
N PHE A 481 -22.47 -14.42 7.51
CA PHE A 481 -22.62 -14.77 6.11
C PHE A 481 -22.84 -13.50 5.28
N ARG A 482 -22.17 -13.43 4.12
CA ARG A 482 -22.38 -12.39 3.11
C ARG A 482 -22.50 -13.02 1.74
N TYR A 483 -23.41 -12.52 0.95
CA TYR A 483 -23.51 -12.81 -0.47
C TYR A 483 -23.22 -11.54 -1.26
N THR A 484 -22.22 -11.60 -2.13
CA THR A 484 -21.81 -10.49 -2.99
C THR A 484 -22.07 -10.84 -4.45
N ASN A 485 -22.60 -9.90 -5.20
CA ASN A 485 -22.72 -9.95 -6.65
C ASN A 485 -21.99 -8.76 -7.22
N GLU A 486 -21.04 -8.99 -8.09
CA GLU A 486 -20.28 -7.96 -8.77
C GLU A 486 -20.33 -8.17 -10.28
N LYS A 487 -20.62 -7.11 -11.00
CA LYS A 487 -20.53 -7.04 -12.44
C LYS A 487 -19.46 -6.04 -12.83
N LYS A 488 -18.53 -6.43 -13.72
CA LYS A 488 -17.60 -5.52 -14.37
C LYS A 488 -17.89 -5.52 -15.86
N SER A 489 -18.04 -4.32 -16.44
CA SER A 489 -18.15 -4.09 -17.88
C SER A 489 -16.88 -3.38 -18.32
N TRP A 490 -16.15 -3.96 -19.27
CA TRP A 490 -14.86 -3.46 -19.71
C TRP A 490 -14.84 -3.20 -21.20
N THR A 491 -14.18 -2.12 -21.60
CA THR A 491 -13.95 -1.80 -23.01
C THR A 491 -12.47 -1.52 -23.22
N GLY A 492 -11.81 -2.42 -23.92
CA GLY A 492 -10.42 -2.26 -24.37
C GLY A 492 -10.34 -1.80 -25.81
N ARG A 493 -9.28 -1.04 -26.12
CA ARG A 493 -9.03 -0.50 -27.44
C ARG A 493 -7.61 -0.81 -27.85
N ASN A 494 -7.42 -1.20 -29.12
CA ASN A 494 -6.06 -1.32 -29.64
C ASN A 494 -5.34 0.01 -29.55
N GLN A 495 -4.06 -0.06 -29.27
CA GLN A 495 -3.21 1.11 -29.19
C GLN A 495 -3.23 1.91 -30.51
N VAL A 496 -3.02 3.21 -30.37
CA VAL A 496 -2.79 4.15 -31.47
C VAL A 496 -1.51 4.91 -31.25
N PHE A 497 -0.92 5.42 -32.33
CA PHE A 497 0.22 6.28 -32.21
C PHE A 497 -0.21 7.73 -31.95
N PHE A 498 0.56 8.42 -31.13
CA PHE A 498 0.28 9.80 -30.70
C PHE A 498 0.07 10.75 -31.88
N GLN A 499 0.87 10.63 -32.94
CA GLN A 499 0.72 11.44 -34.15
C GLN A 499 -0.60 11.20 -34.89
N GLN A 500 -1.19 10.02 -34.79
CA GLN A 500 -2.51 9.76 -35.38
C GLN A 500 -3.61 10.52 -34.63
N LEU A 501 -3.53 10.55 -33.30
CA LEU A 501 -4.51 11.26 -32.47
C LEU A 501 -4.43 12.77 -32.61
N THR A 502 -3.24 13.32 -32.64
CA THR A 502 -3.02 14.76 -32.69
C THR A 502 -3.12 15.34 -34.10
N GLY A 503 -3.25 14.49 -35.11
CA GLY A 503 -3.28 14.91 -36.52
C GLY A 503 -1.95 15.42 -37.04
N GLY A 504 -0.85 15.14 -36.36
CA GLY A 504 0.51 15.55 -36.67
C GLY A 504 1.23 16.06 -35.42
N PHE A 505 2.45 16.53 -35.62
CA PHE A 505 3.26 17.06 -34.52
C PHE A 505 2.70 18.42 -34.04
N ASP A 506 2.18 18.45 -32.77
CA ASP A 506 1.86 19.67 -32.05
C ASP A 506 2.95 19.93 -31.00
N PRO A 507 3.77 20.99 -31.17
CA PRO A 507 4.82 21.30 -30.21
C PRO A 507 4.31 21.73 -28.82
N ASN A 508 3.01 22.03 -28.71
CA ASN A 508 2.37 22.40 -27.42
C ASN A 508 1.74 21.21 -26.70
N LEU A 509 1.43 20.16 -27.45
CA LEU A 509 0.89 18.92 -26.90
C LEU A 509 1.97 17.85 -26.97
N THR A 510 2.63 17.61 -25.87
CA THR A 510 3.63 16.55 -25.73
C THR A 510 3.02 15.38 -24.99
N TRP A 511 3.56 14.18 -25.18
CA TRP A 511 3.12 13.01 -24.41
C TRP A 511 3.34 13.20 -22.89
N ARG A 512 4.23 14.10 -22.47
CA ARG A 512 4.51 14.43 -21.07
C ARG A 512 3.43 15.29 -20.42
N ASN A 513 2.76 16.14 -21.19
CA ASN A 513 1.64 16.96 -20.73
C ASN A 513 0.28 16.43 -21.23
N PHE A 514 0.25 15.18 -21.66
CA PHE A 514 -0.98 14.46 -21.96
C PHE A 514 -1.65 14.09 -20.64
N ASN A 515 -2.63 14.85 -20.23
CA ASN A 515 -3.26 14.79 -18.91
C ASN A 515 -4.79 14.62 -18.97
N SER A 516 -5.31 14.18 -20.08
CA SER A 516 -6.74 13.95 -20.23
C SER A 516 -6.96 12.55 -20.78
N PRO A 517 -7.85 11.76 -20.16
CA PRO A 517 -8.42 10.61 -20.82
C PRO A 517 -9.00 11.11 -22.14
N LEU A 518 -8.61 10.47 -23.23
CA LEU A 518 -9.15 10.83 -24.53
C LEU A 518 -10.65 10.58 -24.55
N ASP A 519 -11.40 11.50 -25.17
CA ASP A 519 -12.78 11.21 -25.49
C ASP A 519 -12.84 9.88 -26.26
N ALA A 520 -13.61 8.93 -25.74
CA ALA A 520 -13.77 7.59 -26.31
C ALA A 520 -14.12 7.62 -27.80
N ALA A 521 -14.88 8.64 -28.24
CA ALA A 521 -15.26 8.82 -29.64
C ALA A 521 -14.04 9.20 -30.53
N ASP A 522 -13.16 10.04 -30.04
CA ASP A 522 -11.96 10.44 -30.77
C ASP A 522 -10.94 9.28 -30.82
N PHE A 523 -10.76 8.55 -29.70
CA PHE A 523 -9.88 7.38 -29.68
C PHE A 523 -10.40 6.25 -30.57
N ASN A 524 -11.68 5.93 -30.54
CA ASN A 524 -12.32 4.91 -31.38
C ASN A 524 -12.17 5.19 -32.88
N ARG A 525 -12.00 6.46 -33.24
CA ARG A 525 -11.80 6.87 -34.64
C ARG A 525 -10.49 6.37 -35.26
N TYR A 526 -9.46 6.20 -34.40
CA TYR A 526 -8.10 5.84 -34.81
C TYR A 526 -7.70 4.45 -34.37
N SER A 527 -8.37 3.86 -33.39
CA SER A 527 -8.12 2.49 -32.96
C SER A 527 -8.58 1.48 -34.01
N ASP A 528 -7.72 0.54 -34.35
CA ASP A 528 -8.02 -0.51 -35.34
C ASP A 528 -8.98 -1.59 -34.77
N GLY A 529 -9.26 -1.58 -33.48
CA GLY A 529 -10.17 -2.50 -32.83
C GLY A 529 -10.65 -2.01 -31.48
N VAL A 530 -11.92 -2.22 -31.23
CA VAL A 530 -12.57 -2.01 -29.94
C VAL A 530 -13.20 -3.33 -29.53
N PHE A 531 -12.92 -3.78 -28.33
CA PHE A 531 -13.48 -4.97 -27.74
C PHE A 531 -14.18 -4.64 -26.44
N SER A 532 -15.42 -5.08 -26.26
CA SER A 532 -16.17 -4.89 -25.02
C SER A 532 -16.64 -6.24 -24.51
N ASP A 533 -16.54 -6.44 -23.22
CA ASP A 533 -16.99 -7.64 -22.53
C ASP A 533 -17.57 -7.27 -21.17
N ASP A 534 -18.43 -8.16 -20.64
CA ASP A 534 -18.94 -8.02 -19.28
C ASP A 534 -18.98 -9.37 -18.58
N GLU A 535 -18.51 -9.42 -17.33
CA GLU A 535 -18.54 -10.62 -16.50
C GLU A 535 -19.20 -10.34 -15.16
N THR A 536 -19.82 -11.37 -14.57
CA THR A 536 -20.53 -11.27 -13.30
C THR A 536 -20.15 -12.41 -12.37
N TRP A 537 -19.50 -12.07 -11.26
CA TRP A 537 -19.12 -13.00 -10.21
C TRP A 537 -20.11 -12.95 -9.03
N LYS A 538 -20.30 -14.10 -8.38
CA LYS A 538 -21.27 -14.28 -7.28
C LYS A 538 -20.62 -15.10 -6.20
N GLU A 539 -20.14 -14.40 -5.14
CA GLU A 539 -19.33 -15.05 -4.13
C GLU A 539 -20.00 -15.00 -2.74
N PRO A 540 -20.24 -16.17 -2.14
CA PRO A 540 -20.61 -16.27 -0.74
C PRO A 540 -19.36 -16.27 0.14
N THR A 541 -19.36 -15.46 1.20
CA THR A 541 -18.35 -15.48 2.24
C THR A 541 -18.98 -15.74 3.60
N TRP A 542 -18.23 -16.35 4.52
CA TRP A 542 -18.72 -16.66 5.85
C TRP A 542 -17.60 -16.64 6.89
N ARG A 543 -17.99 -16.54 8.14
CA ARG A 543 -17.12 -16.77 9.28
C ARG A 543 -17.85 -17.54 10.38
N VAL A 544 -17.09 -18.30 11.16
CA VAL A 544 -17.54 -18.91 12.40
C VAL A 544 -16.46 -18.72 13.44
N THR A 545 -16.83 -18.13 14.58
CA THR A 545 -15.91 -17.84 15.65
C THR A 545 -16.42 -18.43 16.95
N VAL A 546 -15.55 -19.07 17.71
CA VAL A 546 -15.82 -19.54 19.08
C VAL A 546 -14.81 -18.88 19.99
N SER A 547 -15.28 -18.18 21.00
CA SER A 547 -14.40 -17.53 21.98
C SER A 547 -14.70 -17.97 23.39
N HIS A 548 -13.67 -17.88 24.25
CA HIS A 548 -13.74 -18.24 25.65
C HIS A 548 -13.00 -17.21 26.51
N THR A 549 -13.71 -16.68 27.50
CA THR A 549 -13.17 -15.80 28.54
C THR A 549 -12.80 -16.64 29.77
N PHE A 550 -11.50 -16.87 29.98
CA PHE A 550 -11.01 -17.64 31.12
C PHE A 550 -11.12 -16.83 32.41
N SER A 551 -10.81 -15.53 32.32
CA SER A 551 -10.92 -14.52 33.38
C SER A 551 -11.07 -13.15 32.74
N ASP A 552 -11.27 -12.10 33.53
CA ASP A 552 -11.35 -10.70 33.05
C ASP A 552 -10.08 -10.26 32.28
N ASP A 553 -8.95 -10.93 32.55
CA ASP A 553 -7.66 -10.60 31.91
C ASP A 553 -7.18 -11.65 30.91
N LEU A 554 -7.99 -12.68 30.59
CA LEU A 554 -7.54 -13.79 29.74
C LEU A 554 -8.63 -14.28 28.79
N PHE A 555 -8.40 -14.14 27.51
CA PHE A 555 -9.33 -14.46 26.44
C PHE A 555 -8.66 -15.31 25.34
N ALA A 556 -9.37 -16.25 24.76
CA ALA A 556 -8.93 -16.99 23.60
C ALA A 556 -10.08 -17.17 22.60
N TYR A 557 -9.74 -17.36 21.33
CA TYR A 557 -10.72 -17.60 20.30
C TYR A 557 -10.17 -18.52 19.21
N PHE A 558 -11.09 -19.17 18.52
CA PHE A 558 -10.87 -19.89 17.27
C PHE A 558 -11.79 -19.28 16.21
N ASN A 559 -11.23 -18.99 15.03
CA ASN A 559 -11.95 -18.40 13.91
C ASN A 559 -11.71 -19.21 12.63
N TYR A 560 -12.78 -19.52 11.90
CA TYR A 560 -12.74 -19.98 10.52
C TYR A 560 -13.44 -18.95 9.65
N SER A 561 -12.77 -18.46 8.60
CA SER A 561 -13.31 -17.42 7.72
C SER A 561 -12.97 -17.69 6.26
N ARG A 562 -13.91 -17.34 5.38
CA ARG A 562 -13.71 -17.30 3.92
C ARG A 562 -13.83 -15.87 3.43
N GLY A 563 -12.85 -15.45 2.63
CA GLY A 563 -12.85 -14.22 1.84
C GLY A 563 -12.64 -14.48 0.37
N PHE A 564 -12.79 -13.45 -0.46
CA PHE A 564 -12.47 -13.52 -1.87
C PHE A 564 -11.92 -12.18 -2.39
N LYS A 565 -11.10 -12.26 -3.43
CA LYS A 565 -10.71 -11.14 -4.28
C LYS A 565 -11.43 -11.30 -5.61
N SER A 566 -11.97 -10.22 -6.14
CA SER A 566 -12.77 -10.27 -7.37
C SER A 566 -11.95 -10.58 -8.61
N GLY A 567 -12.59 -11.11 -9.63
CA GLY A 567 -12.03 -11.21 -10.96
C GLY A 567 -11.72 -9.85 -11.58
N ALA A 568 -10.80 -9.79 -12.53
CA ALA A 568 -10.30 -8.55 -13.11
C ALA A 568 -10.00 -8.67 -14.60
N TYR A 569 -10.21 -7.56 -15.32
CA TYR A 569 -9.73 -7.39 -16.70
C TYR A 569 -8.29 -6.82 -16.70
N ASN A 570 -7.53 -7.10 -17.75
CA ASN A 570 -6.20 -6.53 -17.92
C ASN A 570 -6.27 -5.15 -18.59
N ASP A 571 -5.60 -4.16 -18.02
CA ASP A 571 -5.52 -2.80 -18.54
C ASP A 571 -4.54 -2.63 -19.72
N GLN A 572 -3.68 -3.62 -19.97
CA GLN A 572 -2.63 -3.56 -21.00
C GLN A 572 -2.91 -4.39 -22.25
N THR A 573 -4.10 -4.98 -22.35
CA THR A 573 -4.50 -5.74 -23.53
C THR A 573 -4.51 -4.88 -24.79
N GLY A 574 -3.83 -5.31 -25.85
CA GLY A 574 -3.77 -4.61 -27.14
C GLY A 574 -2.57 -3.67 -27.29
N THR A 575 -1.57 -3.70 -26.40
CA THR A 575 -0.40 -2.82 -26.46
C THR A 575 0.53 -3.06 -27.65
N SER A 576 0.47 -4.21 -28.25
CA SER A 576 1.51 -4.66 -29.20
C SER A 576 1.06 -4.74 -30.66
N GLY A 577 0.01 -4.01 -31.05
CA GLY A 577 -0.50 -4.04 -32.43
C GLY A 577 -1.19 -5.35 -32.81
N SER A 578 -1.47 -6.22 -31.87
CA SER A 578 -2.31 -7.40 -32.03
C SER A 578 -3.77 -7.05 -31.80
N PRO A 579 -4.71 -7.53 -32.60
CA PRO A 579 -6.11 -7.30 -32.34
C PRO A 579 -6.49 -7.89 -30.99
N ILE A 580 -7.28 -7.16 -30.20
CA ILE A 580 -7.87 -7.71 -28.99
C ILE A 580 -8.83 -8.82 -29.37
N THR A 581 -8.67 -9.99 -28.77
CA THR A 581 -9.54 -11.16 -28.97
C THR A 581 -10.26 -11.51 -27.69
N ALA A 582 -11.31 -12.32 -27.76
CA ALA A 582 -11.99 -12.82 -26.56
C ALA A 582 -11.04 -13.58 -25.62
N ALA A 583 -10.04 -14.29 -26.13
CA ALA A 583 -9.04 -14.98 -25.31
C ALA A 583 -8.07 -14.00 -24.65
N SER A 584 -7.59 -12.99 -25.42
CA SER A 584 -6.65 -12.01 -24.89
C SER A 584 -7.30 -11.00 -23.92
N ALA A 585 -8.60 -10.81 -23.99
CA ALA A 585 -9.37 -9.92 -23.14
C ALA A 585 -10.12 -10.67 -22.01
N ALA A 586 -9.97 -12.00 -21.91
CA ALA A 586 -10.66 -12.76 -20.87
C ALA A 586 -10.28 -12.26 -19.47
N PRO A 587 -11.26 -12.01 -18.59
CA PRO A 587 -10.96 -11.65 -17.22
C PRO A 587 -10.49 -12.86 -16.41
N THR A 588 -9.85 -12.61 -15.28
CA THR A 588 -9.58 -13.65 -14.28
C THR A 588 -10.83 -13.99 -13.50
N ASP A 589 -10.86 -15.21 -12.96
CA ASP A 589 -11.83 -15.64 -11.95
C ASP A 589 -11.47 -15.09 -10.55
N PRO A 590 -12.41 -15.08 -9.57
CA PRO A 590 -12.12 -14.69 -8.21
C PRO A 590 -11.07 -15.60 -7.53
N GLU A 591 -10.18 -15.00 -6.76
CA GLU A 591 -9.29 -15.69 -5.82
C GLU A 591 -10.03 -15.94 -4.50
N ILE A 592 -9.96 -17.13 -3.95
CA ILE A 592 -10.63 -17.53 -2.71
C ILE A 592 -9.59 -17.76 -1.61
N ALA A 593 -9.87 -17.28 -0.40
CA ALA A 593 -9.06 -17.49 0.79
C ALA A 593 -9.89 -18.16 1.90
N ASP A 594 -9.49 -19.36 2.34
CA ASP A 594 -10.03 -20.07 3.50
C ASP A 594 -9.01 -20.05 4.64
N SER A 595 -9.39 -19.52 5.80
CA SER A 595 -8.47 -19.27 6.92
C SER A 595 -8.95 -19.93 8.21
N LEU A 596 -8.01 -20.56 8.91
CA LEU A 596 -8.14 -21.01 10.29
C LEU A 596 -7.23 -20.17 11.18
N GLU A 597 -7.73 -19.62 12.27
CA GLU A 597 -6.98 -18.80 13.21
C GLU A 597 -7.28 -19.19 14.65
N LEU A 598 -6.22 -19.32 15.45
CA LEU A 598 -6.31 -19.51 16.90
C LEU A 598 -5.60 -18.33 17.57
N GLY A 599 -6.34 -17.54 18.34
CA GLY A 599 -5.83 -16.36 19.02
C GLY A 599 -5.94 -16.47 20.54
N PHE A 600 -5.03 -15.78 21.18
CA PHE A 600 -4.91 -15.66 22.62
C PHE A 600 -4.60 -14.20 22.97
N LYS A 601 -5.37 -13.62 23.91
CA LYS A 601 -5.19 -12.24 24.37
C LYS A 601 -5.17 -12.21 25.89
N GLY A 602 -4.17 -11.56 26.46
CA GLY A 602 -4.03 -11.55 27.89
C GLY A 602 -3.37 -10.30 28.45
N GLU A 603 -3.83 -9.90 29.64
CA GLU A 603 -3.23 -8.86 30.46
C GLU A 603 -2.69 -9.49 31.75
N PHE A 604 -1.45 -9.19 32.11
CA PHE A 604 -0.73 -9.80 33.22
C PHE A 604 -0.10 -8.72 34.08
N LEU A 605 0.33 -9.12 35.28
CA LEU A 605 1.06 -8.25 36.24
C LEU A 605 0.27 -6.98 36.57
N ASP A 606 -0.98 -7.11 36.97
CA ASP A 606 -1.91 -6.01 37.24
C ASP A 606 -2.06 -5.05 36.02
N ARG A 607 -2.27 -5.63 34.82
CA ARG A 607 -2.40 -4.93 33.53
C ARG A 607 -1.17 -4.13 33.13
N ARG A 608 0.02 -4.54 33.55
CA ARG A 608 1.30 -3.95 33.14
C ARG A 608 1.93 -4.65 31.94
N LEU A 609 1.52 -5.86 31.65
CA LEU A 609 1.94 -6.63 30.49
C LEU A 609 0.70 -7.06 29.70
N ARG A 610 0.56 -6.53 28.51
CA ARG A 610 -0.41 -6.98 27.49
C ARG A 610 0.32 -7.83 26.49
N LEU A 611 -0.25 -9.01 26.20
CA LEU A 611 0.31 -9.98 25.26
C LEU A 611 -0.81 -10.54 24.39
N ASN A 612 -0.75 -10.29 23.08
CA ASN A 612 -1.68 -10.82 22.10
C ASN A 612 -0.91 -11.71 21.14
N MET A 613 -1.41 -12.90 20.91
CA MET A 613 -0.79 -13.89 20.04
C MET A 613 -1.85 -14.52 19.14
N ALA A 614 -1.52 -14.72 17.87
CA ALA A 614 -2.33 -15.50 16.94
C ALA A 614 -1.45 -16.44 16.13
N THR A 615 -1.97 -17.64 15.84
CA THR A 615 -1.42 -18.51 14.82
C THR A 615 -2.49 -18.75 13.76
N PHE A 616 -2.09 -18.80 12.51
CA PHE A 616 -3.00 -18.89 11.39
C PHE A 616 -2.52 -19.92 10.36
N TYR A 617 -3.47 -20.42 9.59
CA TYR A 617 -3.29 -21.25 8.41
C TYR A 617 -4.30 -20.81 7.37
N VAL A 618 -3.85 -20.45 6.18
CA VAL A 618 -4.69 -19.92 5.09
C VAL A 618 -4.37 -20.69 3.82
N GLU A 619 -5.41 -21.20 3.16
CA GLU A 619 -5.34 -21.75 1.82
C GLU A 619 -5.93 -20.73 0.83
N TYR A 620 -5.18 -20.44 -0.23
CA TYR A 620 -5.63 -19.60 -1.34
C TYR A 620 -5.78 -20.47 -2.58
N SER A 621 -6.97 -20.47 -3.15
CA SER A 621 -7.27 -21.16 -4.40
C SER A 621 -7.50 -20.17 -5.53
N ASP A 622 -7.12 -20.55 -6.74
CA ASP A 622 -7.24 -19.71 -7.93
C ASP A 622 -6.53 -18.34 -7.77
N ALA A 623 -5.41 -18.31 -7.06
CA ALA A 623 -4.69 -17.07 -6.76
C ALA A 623 -4.25 -16.37 -8.06
N GLN A 624 -4.58 -15.08 -8.12
CA GLN A 624 -4.27 -14.24 -9.27
C GLN A 624 -2.81 -13.80 -9.22
N ARG A 625 -2.06 -14.07 -10.29
CA ARG A 625 -0.64 -13.71 -10.42
C ARG A 625 -0.37 -12.99 -11.73
N ASP A 626 0.54 -12.02 -11.65
CA ASP A 626 1.03 -11.28 -12.80
C ASP A 626 2.16 -12.07 -13.45
N LEU A 627 2.03 -12.37 -14.73
CA LEU A 627 3.04 -13.05 -15.53
C LEU A 627 3.21 -12.33 -16.87
N VAL A 628 4.39 -12.50 -17.46
CA VAL A 628 4.65 -12.00 -18.80
C VAL A 628 4.12 -13.01 -19.82
N ALA A 629 3.06 -12.64 -20.52
CA ALA A 629 2.53 -13.39 -21.64
C ALA A 629 3.36 -13.10 -22.90
N VAL A 630 3.61 -14.13 -23.70
CA VAL A 630 4.41 -14.05 -24.94
C VAL A 630 3.55 -14.44 -26.13
N PHE A 631 3.41 -13.54 -27.10
CA PHE A 631 2.60 -13.73 -28.28
C PHE A 631 3.44 -13.70 -29.56
N ASP A 632 3.09 -14.50 -30.53
CA ASP A 632 3.68 -14.43 -31.86
C ASP A 632 3.28 -13.13 -32.55
N ASN A 633 4.28 -12.39 -33.06
CA ASN A 633 4.04 -11.21 -33.85
C ASN A 633 3.73 -11.60 -35.33
N PRO A 634 2.56 -11.20 -35.88
CA PRO A 634 2.25 -11.47 -37.30
C PRO A 634 3.29 -10.96 -38.30
N PHE A 635 4.12 -9.99 -37.89
CA PHE A 635 5.19 -9.41 -38.69
C PHE A 635 6.56 -10.07 -38.47
N GLY A 636 6.64 -11.10 -37.60
CA GLY A 636 7.81 -11.86 -37.21
C GLY A 636 8.39 -11.42 -35.89
N GLY A 637 8.86 -12.40 -35.12
CA GLY A 637 9.26 -12.24 -33.71
C GLY A 637 8.12 -12.46 -32.73
N SER A 638 8.33 -12.15 -31.46
CA SER A 638 7.32 -12.20 -30.41
C SER A 638 7.23 -10.86 -29.71
N PHE A 639 6.09 -10.57 -29.08
CA PHE A 639 5.95 -9.48 -28.15
C PHE A 639 5.41 -9.97 -26.80
N GLN A 640 5.64 -9.17 -25.79
CA GLN A 640 5.40 -9.50 -24.42
C GLN A 640 4.40 -8.52 -23.83
N GLU A 641 3.55 -9.02 -22.96
CA GLU A 641 2.51 -8.26 -22.30
C GLU A 641 2.33 -8.82 -20.89
N THR A 642 2.29 -7.97 -19.86
CA THR A 642 1.98 -8.41 -18.50
C THR A 642 0.49 -8.69 -18.40
N ARG A 643 0.16 -9.88 -17.93
CA ARG A 643 -1.23 -10.33 -17.76
C ARG A 643 -1.47 -10.98 -16.40
N PHE A 644 -2.76 -11.01 -16.04
CA PHE A 644 -3.23 -11.79 -14.90
C PHE A 644 -3.62 -13.18 -15.31
N PHE A 645 -3.29 -14.12 -14.44
CA PHE A 645 -3.70 -15.51 -14.55
C PHE A 645 -4.20 -15.99 -13.18
N ASN A 646 -5.23 -16.85 -13.15
CA ASN A 646 -5.49 -17.72 -12.03
C ASN A 646 -4.54 -18.90 -12.15
N ALA A 647 -3.31 -18.72 -11.69
CA ALA A 647 -2.20 -19.62 -11.98
C ALA A 647 -1.72 -20.39 -10.76
N ALA A 648 -2.14 -20.02 -9.55
CA ALA A 648 -1.54 -20.54 -8.34
C ALA A 648 -2.57 -20.96 -7.30
N ASP A 649 -2.28 -22.08 -6.65
CA ASP A 649 -2.79 -22.43 -5.33
C ASP A 649 -1.65 -22.32 -4.34
N LEU A 650 -1.89 -21.72 -3.18
CA LEU A 650 -0.85 -21.54 -2.18
C LEU A 650 -1.36 -21.67 -0.75
N THR A 651 -0.46 -22.09 0.12
CA THR A 651 -0.69 -22.20 1.56
C THR A 651 0.21 -21.25 2.32
N SER A 652 -0.37 -20.45 3.23
CA SER A 652 0.36 -19.56 4.14
C SER A 652 0.03 -19.89 5.59
N TYR A 653 1.06 -20.03 6.45
CA TYR A 653 0.86 -20.22 7.87
C TYR A 653 1.90 -19.47 8.69
N GLY A 654 1.54 -19.12 9.94
CA GLY A 654 2.48 -18.34 10.73
C GLY A 654 2.06 -18.05 12.15
N LEU A 655 2.87 -17.22 12.79
CA LEU A 655 2.71 -16.76 14.16
C LEU A 655 2.80 -15.22 14.20
N GLU A 656 1.91 -14.61 14.94
CA GLU A 656 1.87 -13.18 15.22
C GLU A 656 1.88 -12.96 16.73
N LEU A 657 2.73 -12.04 17.19
CA LEU A 657 2.86 -11.68 18.58
C LEU A 657 2.90 -10.15 18.71
N GLU A 658 2.11 -9.60 19.60
CA GLU A 658 2.14 -8.19 19.99
C GLU A 658 2.28 -8.08 21.51
N MET A 659 3.18 -7.22 21.96
CA MET A 659 3.49 -7.03 23.36
C MET A 659 3.56 -5.55 23.72
N THR A 660 2.94 -5.18 24.83
CA THR A 660 3.16 -3.90 25.51
C THR A 660 3.44 -4.17 26.98
N ALA A 661 4.58 -3.69 27.47
CA ALA A 661 5.02 -3.93 28.85
C ALA A 661 5.42 -2.61 29.55
N ALA A 662 4.64 -2.17 30.53
CA ALA A 662 4.99 -1.08 31.44
C ALA A 662 5.93 -1.63 32.54
N LEU A 663 7.24 -1.65 32.23
CA LEU A 663 8.26 -2.21 33.13
C LEU A 663 8.41 -1.38 34.42
N THR A 664 8.24 -0.07 34.32
CA THR A 664 8.13 0.90 35.41
C THR A 664 7.06 1.92 35.09
N ASP A 665 6.72 2.81 35.99
CA ASP A 665 5.78 3.91 35.73
C ASP A 665 6.27 4.87 34.62
N ASN A 666 7.55 4.83 34.32
CA ASN A 666 8.22 5.74 33.39
C ASN A 666 8.78 5.04 32.16
N PHE A 667 8.80 3.71 32.15
CA PHE A 667 9.44 2.95 31.06
C PHE A 667 8.54 1.86 30.51
N THR A 668 8.19 1.98 29.24
CA THR A 668 7.36 1.04 28.50
C THR A 668 8.17 0.44 27.33
N LEU A 669 8.06 -0.86 27.17
CA LEU A 669 8.48 -1.56 25.94
C LEU A 669 7.24 -1.96 25.15
N ARG A 670 7.27 -1.74 23.86
CA ARG A 670 6.28 -2.23 22.91
C ARG A 670 7.00 -2.95 21.79
N GLY A 671 6.45 -4.04 21.31
CA GLY A 671 7.01 -4.79 20.19
C GLY A 671 6.01 -5.69 19.54
N ASN A 672 6.32 -6.05 18.31
CA ASN A 672 5.62 -7.07 17.56
C ASN A 672 6.62 -8.05 16.93
N LEU A 673 6.12 -9.24 16.60
CA LEU A 673 6.88 -10.28 15.89
C LEU A 673 5.91 -11.01 14.97
N GLY A 674 6.26 -11.09 13.71
CA GLY A 674 5.63 -11.92 12.70
C GLY A 674 6.59 -12.99 12.20
N TYR A 675 6.11 -14.21 12.15
CA TYR A 675 6.72 -15.32 11.43
C TYR A 675 5.74 -15.80 10.37
N LEU A 676 6.21 -15.94 9.15
CA LEU A 676 5.41 -16.35 8.00
C LEU A 676 6.15 -17.44 7.22
N ASN A 677 5.46 -18.50 6.89
CA ASN A 677 5.86 -19.42 5.83
C ASN A 677 4.74 -19.49 4.79
N SER A 678 5.08 -19.25 3.52
CA SER A 678 4.16 -19.32 2.40
C SER A 678 4.80 -20.16 1.29
N GLU A 679 4.04 -21.10 0.76
CA GLU A 679 4.49 -22.06 -0.24
C GLU A 679 3.42 -22.16 -1.34
N TYR A 680 3.83 -22.27 -2.60
CA TYR A 680 2.92 -22.66 -3.67
C TYR A 680 2.67 -24.18 -3.59
N ASP A 681 1.41 -24.54 -3.58
CA ASP A 681 0.99 -25.94 -3.78
C ASP A 681 1.04 -26.29 -5.27
N GLU A 682 0.70 -25.30 -6.12
CA GLU A 682 0.80 -25.35 -7.57
C GLU A 682 0.90 -23.93 -8.15
N PHE A 683 1.78 -23.70 -9.13
CA PHE A 683 1.85 -22.47 -9.89
C PHE A 683 2.18 -22.75 -11.36
N LEU A 684 1.12 -22.92 -12.15
CA LEU A 684 1.19 -23.33 -13.56
C LEU A 684 0.44 -22.31 -14.44
N ALA A 685 1.05 -21.88 -15.53
CA ALA A 685 0.39 -20.98 -16.48
C ALA A 685 0.69 -21.33 -17.93
N ASP A 686 -0.31 -21.08 -18.80
CA ASP A 686 -0.18 -21.01 -20.23
C ASP A 686 -0.07 -19.53 -20.65
N THR A 687 1.16 -19.02 -20.74
CA THR A 687 1.40 -17.61 -21.01
C THR A 687 1.40 -17.26 -22.51
N ASN A 688 1.29 -18.23 -23.40
CA ASN A 688 1.20 -18.05 -24.85
C ASN A 688 -0.18 -18.40 -25.45
N PHE A 689 -1.10 -18.88 -24.60
CA PHE A 689 -2.48 -19.21 -24.94
C PHE A 689 -2.62 -20.28 -26.02
N ASP A 690 -1.70 -21.25 -26.09
CA ASP A 690 -1.77 -22.37 -27.04
C ASP A 690 -2.50 -23.62 -26.46
N GLY A 691 -2.86 -23.58 -25.17
CA GLY A 691 -3.53 -24.64 -24.42
C GLY A 691 -2.57 -25.60 -23.73
N GLU A 692 -1.27 -25.34 -23.77
CA GLU A 692 -0.25 -26.14 -23.08
C GLU A 692 0.45 -25.30 -22.00
N ILE A 693 0.64 -25.86 -20.81
CA ILE A 693 1.36 -25.19 -19.73
C ILE A 693 2.83 -24.98 -20.15
N ASN A 694 3.29 -23.75 -20.15
CA ASN A 694 4.66 -23.36 -20.51
C ASN A 694 5.43 -22.69 -19.38
N VAL A 695 4.78 -22.36 -18.24
CA VAL A 695 5.39 -21.79 -17.04
C VAL A 695 5.04 -22.66 -15.85
N ASP A 696 6.04 -23.05 -15.06
CA ASP A 696 5.90 -23.76 -13.79
C ASP A 696 6.82 -23.09 -12.76
N LEU A 697 6.21 -22.41 -11.78
CA LEU A 697 6.88 -21.71 -10.69
C LEU A 697 6.50 -22.31 -9.33
N SER A 698 6.02 -23.55 -9.28
CA SER A 698 5.56 -24.21 -8.05
C SER A 698 6.69 -24.39 -7.01
N ASP A 699 7.93 -24.47 -7.44
CA ASP A 699 9.10 -24.60 -6.57
C ASP A 699 9.70 -23.24 -6.12
N GLU A 700 9.12 -22.09 -6.55
CA GLU A 700 9.60 -20.76 -6.19
C GLU A 700 9.01 -20.26 -4.86
N ASP A 701 9.72 -19.38 -4.17
CA ASP A 701 9.22 -18.72 -2.97
C ASP A 701 8.07 -17.78 -3.32
N VAL A 702 7.07 -17.70 -2.46
CA VAL A 702 5.91 -16.80 -2.66
C VAL A 702 6.37 -15.36 -2.56
N ASN A 703 6.02 -14.55 -3.57
CA ASN A 703 6.36 -13.14 -3.59
C ASN A 703 5.64 -12.35 -2.48
N ARG A 704 6.27 -11.28 -1.98
CA ARG A 704 5.74 -10.41 -0.93
C ARG A 704 5.53 -11.11 0.43
N ALA A 705 6.24 -12.20 0.69
CA ALA A 705 6.11 -13.03 1.87
C ALA A 705 7.44 -13.10 2.69
N PRO A 706 7.90 -11.99 3.32
CA PRO A 706 9.09 -12.03 4.16
C PRO A 706 8.89 -12.99 5.32
N GLU A 707 9.88 -13.86 5.60
CA GLU A 707 9.76 -14.91 6.61
C GLU A 707 9.66 -14.32 8.02
N TRP A 708 10.43 -13.29 8.32
CA TRP A 708 10.48 -12.64 9.61
C TRP A 708 10.27 -11.14 9.52
N GLN A 709 9.40 -10.64 10.38
CA GLN A 709 9.21 -9.20 10.64
C GLN A 709 9.13 -8.98 12.15
N TRP A 710 9.77 -7.93 12.65
CA TRP A 710 9.59 -7.53 14.04
C TRP A 710 9.89 -6.05 14.27
N SER A 711 9.27 -5.51 15.30
CA SER A 711 9.62 -4.19 15.83
C SER A 711 9.77 -4.21 17.34
N LEU A 712 10.55 -3.27 17.85
CA LEU A 712 10.73 -3.04 19.27
C LEU A 712 10.93 -1.55 19.55
N ASP A 713 10.03 -0.96 20.33
CA ASP A 713 10.08 0.42 20.78
C ASP A 713 10.32 0.47 22.29
N ALA A 714 11.29 1.28 22.71
CA ALA A 714 11.56 1.64 24.10
C ALA A 714 11.12 3.09 24.35
N ILE A 715 10.16 3.27 25.25
CA ILE A 715 9.54 4.56 25.57
C ILE A 715 9.86 4.91 27.03
N TYR A 716 10.52 6.05 27.25
CA TYR A 716 10.86 6.53 28.58
C TYR A 716 10.37 7.97 28.83
N ASN A 717 9.54 8.11 29.84
CA ASN A 717 8.94 9.38 30.24
C ASN A 717 9.51 9.87 31.57
N HIS A 718 9.81 11.16 31.69
CA HIS A 718 10.16 11.75 32.96
C HIS A 718 9.86 13.27 32.99
N ASN A 719 9.59 13.78 34.16
CA ASN A 719 9.31 15.20 34.34
C ASN A 719 10.55 16.05 34.07
N PHE A 720 10.39 17.13 33.30
CA PHE A 720 11.45 18.07 32.96
C PHE A 720 10.89 19.49 32.78
N LEU A 721 11.50 20.50 33.42
CA LEU A 721 11.18 21.93 33.27
C LEU A 721 9.68 22.29 33.35
N ASN A 722 8.96 21.83 34.37
CA ASN A 722 7.51 21.99 34.51
C ASN A 722 6.69 21.36 33.32
N GLY A 723 7.16 20.30 32.79
CA GLY A 723 6.50 19.50 31.75
C GLY A 723 7.09 18.10 31.76
N ASP A 724 6.82 17.35 30.69
CA ASP A 724 7.27 15.98 30.54
C ASP A 724 8.18 15.82 29.33
N LEU A 725 9.20 15.00 29.46
CA LEU A 725 10.11 14.62 28.39
C LEU A 725 9.91 13.13 28.08
N THR A 726 9.53 12.84 26.84
CA THR A 726 9.35 11.48 26.32
C THR A 726 10.49 11.16 25.36
N TRP A 727 11.20 10.08 25.62
CA TRP A 727 12.21 9.51 24.73
C TRP A 727 11.64 8.26 24.09
N VAL A 728 11.78 8.13 22.78
CA VAL A 728 11.43 6.92 22.03
C VAL A 728 12.64 6.46 21.25
N ALA A 729 12.94 5.16 21.33
CA ALA A 729 13.94 4.52 20.48
C ALA A 729 13.33 3.25 19.91
N GLY A 730 13.26 3.16 18.60
CA GLY A 730 12.63 2.07 17.85
C GLY A 730 13.61 1.35 16.95
N LEU A 731 13.42 0.04 16.86
CA LEU A 731 14.09 -0.85 15.92
C LEU A 731 13.02 -1.60 15.15
N THR A 732 13.16 -1.67 13.82
CA THR A 732 12.32 -2.50 12.95
C THR A 732 13.20 -3.38 12.09
N TYR A 733 12.78 -4.60 11.86
CA TYR A 733 13.42 -5.57 10.98
C TYR A 733 12.38 -6.19 10.04
N GLU A 734 12.76 -6.35 8.79
CA GLU A 734 12.02 -7.13 7.79
C GLU A 734 13.02 -7.93 6.97
N ASP A 735 12.69 -9.19 6.70
CA ASP A 735 13.49 -10.10 5.91
C ASP A 735 13.41 -9.79 4.41
N GLU A 736 14.38 -10.29 3.64
CA GLU A 736 14.34 -10.23 2.17
C GLU A 736 13.14 -11.02 1.63
N ALA A 737 12.60 -10.61 0.48
CA ALA A 737 11.53 -11.34 -0.20
C ALA A 737 11.57 -11.11 -1.70
N ILE A 738 11.06 -12.06 -2.48
CA ILE A 738 10.77 -11.84 -3.90
C ILE A 738 9.70 -10.74 -4.00
N PHE A 739 9.99 -9.74 -4.84
CA PHE A 739 9.04 -8.68 -5.16
C PHE A 739 8.25 -9.03 -6.43
N VAL A 740 8.93 -9.33 -7.53
CA VAL A 740 8.35 -9.73 -8.82
C VAL A 740 9.19 -10.84 -9.47
N TYR A 741 8.53 -11.82 -10.04
CA TYR A 741 9.23 -12.91 -10.77
C TYR A 741 9.81 -12.41 -12.08
N SER A 742 11.03 -12.86 -12.41
CA SER A 742 11.61 -12.70 -13.73
C SER A 742 11.19 -13.87 -14.62
N ASN A 743 10.87 -13.59 -15.86
CA ASN A 743 10.62 -14.60 -16.89
C ASN A 743 11.92 -15.13 -17.56
N VAL A 744 13.09 -14.59 -17.19
CA VAL A 744 14.38 -14.99 -17.78
C VAL A 744 14.98 -16.14 -16.98
N ALA A 745 15.16 -15.98 -15.67
CA ALA A 745 15.66 -16.99 -14.76
C ALA A 745 15.46 -16.56 -13.31
N PRO A 746 15.40 -17.49 -12.34
CA PRO A 746 15.20 -17.17 -10.92
C PRO A 746 16.25 -16.22 -10.34
N GLU A 747 17.50 -16.28 -10.78
CA GLU A 747 18.55 -15.36 -10.33
C GLU A 747 18.32 -13.89 -10.71
N TYR A 748 17.35 -13.61 -11.55
CA TYR A 748 16.94 -12.25 -11.95
C TYR A 748 15.60 -11.83 -11.38
N HIS A 749 15.05 -12.55 -10.41
CA HIS A 749 13.86 -12.09 -9.70
C HIS A 749 14.11 -10.72 -9.07
N GLY A 750 13.12 -9.85 -9.14
CA GLY A 750 13.15 -8.60 -8.40
C GLY A 750 12.99 -8.86 -6.91
N MET A 751 13.85 -8.28 -6.10
CA MET A 751 13.94 -8.54 -4.66
C MET A 751 13.68 -7.28 -3.83
N THR A 752 13.21 -7.47 -2.61
CA THR A 752 13.41 -6.52 -1.52
C THR A 752 14.61 -6.95 -0.69
N ASP A 753 15.33 -5.99 -0.07
CA ASP A 753 16.43 -6.32 0.83
C ASP A 753 15.93 -6.62 2.24
N ASP A 754 16.67 -7.49 2.98
CA ASP A 754 16.58 -7.51 4.43
C ASP A 754 17.04 -6.15 4.99
N ARG A 755 16.28 -5.61 5.95
CA ARG A 755 16.56 -4.28 6.49
C ARG A 755 16.35 -4.17 7.99
N THR A 756 17.24 -3.44 8.64
CA THR A 756 17.10 -3.05 10.04
C THR A 756 17.13 -1.55 10.16
N LEU A 757 16.01 -0.92 10.52
CA LEU A 757 15.91 0.51 10.64
C LEU A 757 15.90 0.94 12.11
N VAL A 758 16.65 1.98 12.42
CA VAL A 758 16.75 2.59 13.75
C VAL A 758 16.11 3.96 13.72
N ASN A 759 15.09 4.16 14.55
CA ASN A 759 14.41 5.44 14.70
C ASN A 759 14.51 5.94 16.13
N ALA A 760 14.54 7.26 16.34
CA ALA A 760 14.50 7.81 17.70
C ALA A 760 13.85 9.18 17.72
N SER A 761 13.21 9.52 18.83
CA SER A 761 12.69 10.86 19.07
C SER A 761 12.81 11.26 20.53
N VAL A 762 12.81 12.57 20.77
CA VAL A 762 12.64 13.18 22.08
C VAL A 762 11.62 14.29 21.99
N THR A 763 10.56 14.19 22.79
CA THR A 763 9.45 15.13 22.82
C THR A 763 9.33 15.78 24.18
N TYR A 764 9.33 17.09 24.22
CA TYR A 764 8.95 17.86 25.40
C TYR A 764 7.49 18.28 25.28
N ASN A 765 6.67 18.01 26.28
CA ASN A 765 5.32 18.51 26.44
C ASN A 765 5.26 19.48 27.62
N SER A 766 4.62 20.65 27.45
CA SER A 766 4.39 21.58 28.55
C SER A 766 3.38 20.99 29.56
N ALA A 767 3.47 21.40 30.84
CA ALA A 767 2.59 20.90 31.91
C ALA A 767 1.09 21.18 31.68
N ASP A 768 0.74 22.14 30.86
CA ASP A 768 -0.62 22.47 30.46
C ASP A 768 -1.05 21.81 29.13
N GLU A 769 -0.18 20.93 28.58
CA GLU A 769 -0.35 20.21 27.32
C GLU A 769 -0.64 21.12 26.10
N ARG A 770 -0.35 22.40 26.20
CA ARG A 770 -0.60 23.39 25.15
C ARG A 770 0.52 23.54 24.14
N PHE A 771 1.72 23.12 24.51
CA PHE A 771 2.90 23.22 23.65
C PHE A 771 3.68 21.93 23.69
N PHE A 772 4.15 21.49 22.54
CA PHE A 772 5.18 20.46 22.44
C PHE A 772 6.28 20.86 21.47
N ALA A 773 7.46 20.28 21.69
CA ALA A 773 8.59 20.34 20.75
C ALA A 773 9.24 18.96 20.69
N ARG A 774 9.46 18.47 19.48
CA ARG A 774 10.02 17.16 19.20
C ARG A 774 11.22 17.26 18.27
N LEU A 775 12.31 16.62 18.69
CA LEU A 775 13.41 16.27 17.80
C LEU A 775 13.30 14.78 17.46
N TYR A 776 13.47 14.43 16.20
CA TYR A 776 13.38 13.04 15.77
C TYR A 776 14.39 12.75 14.65
N GLY A 777 14.68 11.46 14.50
CA GLY A 777 15.45 10.96 13.37
C GLY A 777 14.95 9.57 12.97
N ARG A 778 14.95 9.31 11.68
CA ARG A 778 14.55 8.05 11.07
C ARG A 778 15.71 7.49 10.27
N ASN A 779 15.76 6.16 10.17
CA ASN A 779 16.86 5.46 9.52
C ASN A 779 18.22 6.02 9.99
N LEU A 780 18.44 6.10 11.31
CA LEU A 780 19.60 6.76 11.90
C LEU A 780 20.93 6.09 11.54
N THR A 781 20.89 4.82 11.19
CA THR A 781 22.03 4.05 10.67
C THR A 781 22.39 4.38 9.24
N ASP A 782 21.50 5.11 8.53
CA ASP A 782 21.61 5.40 7.10
C ASP A 782 21.66 4.13 6.26
N GLU A 783 20.81 3.16 6.63
CA GLU A 783 20.68 1.90 5.89
C GLU A 783 20.16 2.19 4.48
N GLU A 784 20.87 1.67 3.50
CA GLU A 784 20.49 1.73 2.10
C GLU A 784 19.91 0.37 1.72
N TYR A 785 18.66 0.34 1.27
CA TYR A 785 17.92 -0.88 1.03
C TYR A 785 16.95 -0.72 -0.15
N ARG A 786 16.77 -1.81 -0.88
CA ARG A 786 15.76 -1.92 -1.93
C ARG A 786 14.40 -2.17 -1.30
N VAL A 787 13.40 -1.40 -1.73
CA VAL A 787 11.99 -1.62 -1.39
C VAL A 787 11.25 -2.39 -2.47
N GLY A 788 11.89 -2.62 -3.61
CA GLY A 788 11.41 -3.44 -4.70
C GLY A 788 12.30 -3.36 -5.93
N GLU A 789 12.18 -4.34 -6.77
CA GLU A 789 12.77 -4.38 -8.10
C GLU A 789 11.73 -4.87 -9.10
N LEU A 790 11.71 -4.30 -10.29
CA LEU A 790 10.86 -4.73 -11.39
C LEU A 790 11.72 -5.20 -12.57
N PRO A 791 11.86 -6.50 -12.78
CA PRO A 791 12.34 -7.06 -14.03
C PRO A 791 11.33 -6.78 -15.14
N VAL A 792 11.75 -6.08 -16.18
CA VAL A 792 10.91 -5.78 -17.34
C VAL A 792 11.25 -6.78 -18.43
N ALA A 793 10.61 -7.92 -18.41
CA ALA A 793 10.83 -9.04 -19.31
C ALA A 793 12.34 -9.40 -19.46
N ASP A 794 12.83 -9.63 -20.67
CA ASP A 794 14.23 -9.84 -21.01
C ASP A 794 14.98 -8.54 -21.38
N LEU A 795 14.40 -7.39 -21.02
CA LEU A 795 14.89 -6.08 -21.43
C LEU A 795 15.89 -5.50 -20.41
N TRP A 796 15.45 -5.28 -19.16
CA TRP A 796 16.23 -4.68 -18.08
C TRP A 796 15.55 -4.92 -16.73
N THR A 797 16.21 -4.49 -15.66
CA THR A 797 15.64 -4.46 -14.30
C THR A 797 15.71 -3.04 -13.77
N MET A 798 14.64 -2.54 -13.15
CA MET A 798 14.64 -1.27 -12.43
C MET A 798 14.46 -1.47 -10.93
N THR A 799 15.09 -0.61 -10.12
CA THR A 799 15.18 -0.77 -8.67
C THR A 799 14.70 0.49 -7.96
N TYR A 800 14.00 0.28 -6.85
CA TYR A 800 13.49 1.31 -5.96
C TYR A 800 14.16 1.22 -4.61
N TYR A 801 14.61 2.37 -4.10
CA TYR A 801 15.29 2.45 -2.81
C TYR A 801 14.40 3.10 -1.75
N GLY A 802 14.55 2.62 -0.52
CA GLY A 802 13.96 3.23 0.66
C GLY A 802 14.55 4.62 0.95
N GLN A 803 13.85 5.37 1.77
CA GLN A 803 14.28 6.72 2.11
C GLN A 803 15.55 6.71 2.98
N PRO A 804 16.51 7.59 2.70
CA PRO A 804 17.72 7.71 3.49
C PRO A 804 17.45 8.29 4.87
N ARG A 805 18.50 8.36 5.72
CA ARG A 805 18.42 8.98 7.04
C ARG A 805 17.82 10.38 6.98
N SER A 806 16.76 10.58 7.76
CA SER A 806 16.17 11.89 7.96
C SER A 806 16.13 12.27 9.42
N TYR A 807 16.15 13.58 9.69
CA TYR A 807 16.02 14.15 11.02
C TYR A 807 15.36 15.52 10.95
N GLY A 808 14.58 15.85 11.98
CA GLY A 808 13.80 17.07 11.97
C GLY A 808 13.40 17.56 13.35
N LEU A 809 12.84 18.76 13.33
CA LEU A 809 12.22 19.43 14.46
C LEU A 809 10.73 19.63 14.15
N GLU A 810 9.89 19.23 15.08
CA GLU A 810 8.45 19.48 15.05
C GLU A 810 8.06 20.30 16.28
N VAL A 811 7.20 21.29 16.10
CA VAL A 811 6.62 22.08 17.18
C VAL A 811 5.12 22.18 17.01
N GLY A 812 4.39 22.14 18.11
CA GLY A 812 2.94 22.25 18.08
C GLY A 812 2.38 23.05 19.23
N MET A 813 1.23 23.67 18.98
CA MET A 813 0.46 24.44 19.96
C MET A 813 -1.02 24.11 19.89
N LYS A 814 -1.64 24.02 21.07
CA LYS A 814 -3.07 23.83 21.23
C LYS A 814 -3.69 24.99 21.99
N PHE A 815 -4.78 25.55 21.48
CA PHE A 815 -5.54 26.64 22.07
C PHE A 815 -6.99 26.17 22.28
N GLY A 816 -7.57 26.45 23.45
CA GLY A 816 -8.87 25.94 23.80
C GLY A 816 -8.84 24.43 24.05
N GLY A 817 -10.02 23.78 24.06
CA GLY A 817 -10.14 22.40 24.53
C GLY A 817 -10.09 22.35 26.06
N ASN A 818 -10.84 21.45 26.68
CA ASN A 818 -10.83 21.27 28.15
C ASN A 818 -9.79 20.21 28.54
#